data_76d825bdd6066d5e39837c2de45ca4e2
#
_entry.id   76d825bdd6066d5e39837c2de45ca4e2
#
_cell.length_a   1.000
_cell.length_b   1.000
_cell.length_c   1.000
_cell.angle_alpha   90.00
_cell.angle_beta   90.00
_cell.angle_gamma   90.00
#
_symmetry.space_group_name_H-M   'P 1'
#
loop_
_entity.id
_entity.type
_entity.pdbx_description
1 polymer ?
#
loop_
_entity_poly.entity_id
_entity_poly.type
_entity_poly.pdbx_seq_one_letter_code
_entity_poly.pdbx_strand_id
1 'polypeptide(L)'
;MIDKIKIRGARVHNLKNVNVGVPLNTITAIAGVSGSGKSSLALGVLYAEGSRRYLEALSTYTRRRMTQAAKAQVDEVLYVPAALALHQRPGVPGIRSTFGTGTELLNSLRLMFSRLASHRCPNGHYVPPTLAVAAEQQLTCPECGARFWPPGAEELAFNSQGACRTCDGTGLVRNVDLATLVPDESLTIDEGAVAPWNTLMWSLMTDVCRAMGVRTNVPFRDLTPEEKEIVYHGPAEKKHIFYKAKSSNQAGELDFTYYNAVYTVQNALAKVKDEKGMKRVEKFLKQETCPDCGGSRLSDAARAPRLRGIGLDEACRMTLTELTGWVNGVPGTLPPEMRPMAASICESFQTAAKRLMDLGLGYLTLDRASSTLSTGERQRMQLARAVRNRTTGVLYVLDEPSIGLHPSNIVGLTGVMHDLVADGNSVVLVDHDTQILKEAGWLIEMGPEAGAKGGQVIAEGTIAEIMQNKNSKIGPFLKAESSVIRKQATAEEMFDAGRIHLETGAIHTVKPLAVDIPKGRLTVVTGVSGSGKTTLILESLVPGLTAATSGQKLPEHVLNVQADGIRSVKLIDATPIGINVRSTVATYANVHDELRKIFARTEDAKTLGFKAGDFSYNTGKLRCPTCDGTGVINLDVQFLPDVEIPCPDCRGSRYDKDAAKVKYPAANGQYCSLPDLMDMDISTALTACADLKTVRQRLQVLKDLGLGYLTLGEETPSLSGGEAQRLKLASEMGKSQSDAVFIFDEPTIGLHPLDVRTLLDVFQRLIDSGATVIVIEHDLDVIRNADYIIDMGPGGGNKGGTVVACGTPAQIKAAPASVTGKFI
;
A
#
# COMPACT_ATOMS: atom_id res chain seq x y z
N MET A 1 40.13 -17.88 -2.66
CA MET A 1 38.66 -17.88 -2.89
C MET A 1 38.17 -16.46 -2.80
N ILE A 2 37.24 -16.02 -3.65
CA ILE A 2 36.65 -14.69 -3.55
C ILE A 2 35.67 -14.78 -2.38
N ASP A 3 35.85 -13.94 -1.37
CA ASP A 3 35.15 -13.98 -0.09
C ASP A 3 34.19 -12.78 0.11
N LYS A 4 34.35 -11.72 -0.73
CA LYS A 4 33.54 -10.51 -0.62
C LYS A 4 33.37 -9.72 -1.91
N ILE A 5 32.25 -9.04 -2.05
CA ILE A 5 32.02 -7.99 -3.06
C ILE A 5 32.83 -6.77 -2.60
N LYS A 6 33.53 -6.11 -3.53
CA LYS A 6 34.30 -4.88 -3.25
C LYS A 6 33.68 -3.71 -3.99
N ILE A 7 33.23 -2.71 -3.24
CA ILE A 7 32.70 -1.46 -3.75
C ILE A 7 33.75 -0.37 -3.55
N ARG A 8 34.00 0.44 -4.58
CA ARG A 8 34.91 1.60 -4.52
C ARG A 8 34.26 2.81 -5.14
N GLY A 9 34.30 3.92 -4.43
CA GLY A 9 33.86 5.22 -4.91
C GLY A 9 32.37 5.34 -5.19
N ALA A 10 31.51 4.75 -4.37
CA ALA A 10 30.05 4.85 -4.54
C ALA A 10 29.54 6.25 -4.22
N ARG A 11 28.81 6.87 -5.17
CA ARG A 11 28.29 8.24 -5.10
C ARG A 11 26.82 8.35 -5.50
N VAL A 12 26.07 7.25 -5.36
CA VAL A 12 24.64 7.20 -5.71
C VAL A 12 23.85 8.00 -4.66
N HIS A 13 22.99 8.89 -5.09
CA HIS A 13 22.20 9.80 -4.26
C HIS A 13 23.08 10.55 -3.23
N ASN A 14 22.89 10.28 -1.93
CA ASN A 14 23.63 10.96 -0.86
C ASN A 14 24.95 10.28 -0.46
N LEU A 15 25.36 9.18 -1.12
CA LEU A 15 26.61 8.47 -0.80
C LEU A 15 27.84 9.31 -1.08
N LYS A 16 28.77 9.35 -0.12
CA LYS A 16 29.98 10.16 -0.16
C LYS A 16 31.22 9.34 -0.45
N ASN A 17 31.38 8.91 -1.71
CA ASN A 17 32.58 8.17 -2.16
C ASN A 17 32.84 6.93 -1.31
N VAL A 18 31.80 6.15 -1.06
CA VAL A 18 31.84 5.00 -0.15
C VAL A 18 32.68 3.88 -0.70
N ASN A 19 33.61 3.36 0.16
CA ASN A 19 34.37 2.16 -0.09
C ASN A 19 34.01 1.13 0.98
N VAL A 20 33.51 -0.05 0.59
CA VAL A 20 33.06 -1.07 1.54
C VAL A 20 33.17 -2.46 0.96
N GLY A 21 33.38 -3.48 1.81
CA GLY A 21 33.38 -4.88 1.46
C GLY A 21 32.17 -5.60 2.00
N VAL A 22 31.43 -6.29 1.11
CA VAL A 22 30.23 -7.07 1.50
C VAL A 22 30.58 -8.55 1.40
N PRO A 23 30.62 -9.30 2.52
CA PRO A 23 30.92 -10.73 2.49
C PRO A 23 29.92 -11.53 1.66
N LEU A 24 30.42 -12.56 0.96
CA LEU A 24 29.60 -13.51 0.20
C LEU A 24 29.18 -14.69 1.11
N ASN A 25 28.13 -15.41 0.68
CA ASN A 25 27.61 -16.62 1.35
C ASN A 25 27.27 -16.37 2.84
N THR A 26 26.75 -15.21 3.14
CA THR A 26 26.30 -14.84 4.48
C THR A 26 25.14 -13.84 4.40
N ILE A 27 24.53 -13.59 5.55
CA ILE A 27 23.55 -12.51 5.71
C ILE A 27 24.33 -11.24 6.09
N THR A 28 24.29 -10.21 5.27
CA THR A 28 24.84 -8.87 5.57
C THR A 28 23.72 -7.89 5.79
N ALA A 29 23.65 -7.29 6.97
CA ALA A 29 22.68 -6.24 7.28
C ALA A 29 23.27 -4.86 7.00
N ILE A 30 22.47 -3.97 6.42
CA ILE A 30 22.75 -2.54 6.26
C ILE A 30 21.81 -1.78 7.16
N ALA A 31 22.31 -1.20 8.25
CA ALA A 31 21.58 -0.44 9.25
C ALA A 31 21.96 1.06 9.22
N GLY A 32 21.25 1.88 9.98
CA GLY A 32 21.53 3.31 10.14
C GLY A 32 20.26 4.15 10.18
N VAL A 33 20.36 5.41 10.58
CA VAL A 33 19.21 6.32 10.68
C VAL A 33 18.49 6.51 9.33
N SER A 34 17.21 6.88 9.38
CA SER A 34 16.42 7.15 8.16
C SER A 34 17.12 8.23 7.30
N GLY A 35 17.19 8.04 5.97
CA GLY A 35 17.88 8.95 5.06
C GLY A 35 19.41 8.91 5.10
N SER A 36 20.05 7.94 5.79
CA SER A 36 21.54 7.82 5.85
C SER A 36 22.19 7.22 4.60
N GLY A 37 21.41 6.72 3.62
CA GLY A 37 21.94 6.14 2.37
C GLY A 37 21.94 4.62 2.32
N LYS A 38 21.22 3.92 3.20
CA LYS A 38 21.12 2.44 3.24
C LYS A 38 20.61 1.86 1.92
N SER A 39 19.41 2.28 1.48
CA SER A 39 18.82 1.82 0.22
C SER A 39 19.62 2.29 -1.01
N SER A 40 20.32 3.43 -0.90
CA SER A 40 21.27 3.88 -1.95
C SER A 40 22.42 2.88 -2.12
N LEU A 41 22.96 2.32 -1.03
CA LEU A 41 24.01 1.31 -1.09
C LEU A 41 23.45 -0.06 -1.53
N ALA A 42 22.34 -0.50 -0.94
CA ALA A 42 21.77 -1.83 -1.20
C ALA A 42 21.15 -1.93 -2.61
N LEU A 43 20.21 -1.04 -2.92
CA LEU A 43 19.49 -1.05 -4.21
C LEU A 43 20.21 -0.26 -5.29
N GLY A 44 20.69 0.94 -4.95
CA GLY A 44 21.32 1.85 -5.91
C GLY A 44 22.69 1.41 -6.37
N VAL A 45 23.43 0.61 -5.61
CA VAL A 45 24.75 0.10 -5.98
C VAL A 45 24.74 -1.42 -6.18
N LEU A 46 24.51 -2.21 -5.12
CA LEU A 46 24.65 -3.66 -5.17
C LEU A 46 23.66 -4.33 -6.12
N TYR A 47 22.37 -4.04 -5.97
CA TYR A 47 21.34 -4.58 -6.86
C TYR A 47 21.49 -4.04 -8.29
N ALA A 48 21.69 -2.73 -8.45
CA ALA A 48 21.80 -2.11 -9.78
C ALA A 48 22.95 -2.72 -10.58
N GLU A 49 24.14 -2.90 -9.99
CA GLU A 49 25.30 -3.48 -10.67
C GLU A 49 25.17 -4.99 -10.88
N GLY A 50 24.64 -5.74 -9.90
CA GLY A 50 24.41 -7.18 -10.03
C GLY A 50 23.35 -7.51 -11.07
N SER A 51 22.23 -6.79 -11.09
CA SER A 51 21.16 -6.92 -12.08
C SER A 51 21.65 -6.53 -13.48
N ARG A 52 22.36 -5.41 -13.61
CA ARG A 52 22.90 -4.94 -14.89
C ARG A 52 23.82 -5.97 -15.53
N ARG A 53 24.79 -6.51 -14.79
CA ARG A 53 25.75 -7.52 -15.31
C ARG A 53 25.05 -8.80 -15.73
N TYR A 54 24.02 -9.23 -14.99
CA TYR A 54 23.19 -10.37 -15.39
C TYR A 54 22.48 -10.09 -16.73
N LEU A 55 21.85 -8.92 -16.84
CA LEU A 55 21.14 -8.53 -18.06
C LEU A 55 22.07 -8.36 -19.27
N GLU A 56 23.30 -7.89 -19.08
CA GLU A 56 24.31 -7.77 -20.13
C GLU A 56 24.70 -9.12 -20.74
N ALA A 57 24.63 -10.21 -19.97
CA ALA A 57 24.85 -11.57 -20.46
C ALA A 57 23.70 -12.13 -21.29
N LEU A 58 22.51 -11.50 -21.28
CA LEU A 58 21.34 -11.94 -22.05
C LEU A 58 21.34 -11.34 -23.49
N SER A 59 20.57 -11.99 -24.38
CA SER A 59 20.37 -11.49 -25.74
C SER A 59 19.74 -10.08 -25.74
N THR A 60 20.04 -9.29 -26.78
CA THR A 60 19.48 -7.94 -26.95
C THR A 60 17.94 -7.92 -26.95
N TYR A 61 17.32 -8.97 -27.53
CA TYR A 61 15.85 -9.11 -27.55
C TYR A 61 15.26 -9.29 -26.14
N THR A 62 15.85 -10.15 -25.32
CA THR A 62 15.42 -10.40 -23.94
C THR A 62 15.63 -9.16 -23.08
N ARG A 63 16.81 -8.52 -23.23
CA ARG A 63 17.20 -7.32 -22.50
C ARG A 63 16.21 -6.15 -22.69
N ARG A 64 15.72 -5.95 -23.92
CA ARG A 64 14.74 -4.90 -24.24
C ARG A 64 13.36 -5.08 -23.57
N ARG A 65 13.03 -6.28 -23.13
CA ARG A 65 11.74 -6.60 -22.47
C ARG A 65 11.82 -6.60 -20.95
N MET A 66 13.00 -6.43 -20.37
CA MET A 66 13.22 -6.45 -18.92
C MET A 66 13.51 -5.03 -18.43
N THR A 67 12.92 -4.67 -17.31
CA THR A 67 13.24 -3.41 -16.63
C THR A 67 14.71 -3.39 -16.24
N GLN A 68 15.45 -2.38 -16.69
CA GLN A 68 16.86 -2.21 -16.40
C GLN A 68 17.03 -1.23 -15.24
N ALA A 69 17.85 -1.60 -14.26
CA ALA A 69 18.29 -0.66 -13.25
C ALA A 69 19.24 0.38 -13.89
N ALA A 70 19.14 1.64 -13.45
CA ALA A 70 20.06 2.68 -13.88
C ALA A 70 21.49 2.31 -13.48
N LYS A 71 22.49 2.71 -14.31
CA LYS A 71 23.90 2.51 -13.98
C LYS A 71 24.26 3.24 -12.71
N ALA A 72 24.83 2.51 -11.74
CA ALA A 72 25.26 3.10 -10.48
C ALA A 72 26.41 4.11 -10.70
N GLN A 73 26.37 5.22 -9.96
CA GLN A 73 27.49 6.17 -9.90
C GLN A 73 28.55 5.63 -8.93
N VAL A 74 29.44 4.80 -9.45
CA VAL A 74 30.50 4.11 -8.71
C VAL A 74 31.75 4.00 -9.57
N ASP A 75 32.92 4.06 -8.95
CA ASP A 75 34.17 3.88 -9.68
C ASP A 75 34.34 2.41 -10.08
N GLU A 76 34.14 1.49 -9.14
CA GLU A 76 34.29 0.07 -9.39
C GLU A 76 33.45 -0.79 -8.43
N VAL A 77 32.81 -1.85 -8.94
CA VAL A 77 32.22 -2.93 -8.14
C VAL A 77 32.77 -4.26 -8.63
N LEU A 78 33.48 -4.99 -7.78
CA LEU A 78 34.08 -6.28 -8.11
C LEU A 78 33.32 -7.42 -7.44
N TYR A 79 33.23 -8.54 -8.17
CA TYR A 79 32.72 -9.83 -7.67
C TYR A 79 31.24 -9.82 -7.23
N VAL A 80 30.43 -8.88 -7.75
CA VAL A 80 28.99 -8.87 -7.48
C VAL A 80 28.31 -9.99 -8.28
N PRO A 81 27.56 -10.90 -7.61
CA PRO A 81 26.75 -11.92 -8.28
C PRO A 81 25.56 -11.31 -9.06
N ALA A 82 24.84 -12.14 -9.83
CA ALA A 82 23.52 -11.80 -10.31
C ALA A 82 22.62 -11.44 -9.11
N ALA A 83 21.95 -10.28 -9.18
CA ALA A 83 21.20 -9.78 -8.02
C ALA A 83 19.69 -9.77 -8.30
N LEU A 84 18.93 -10.16 -7.27
CA LEU A 84 17.48 -10.06 -7.22
C LEU A 84 17.10 -9.14 -6.05
N ALA A 85 16.20 -8.17 -6.29
CA ALA A 85 15.73 -7.28 -5.24
C ALA A 85 14.27 -7.55 -4.88
N LEU A 86 13.99 -7.44 -3.59
CA LEU A 86 12.65 -7.35 -3.02
C LEU A 86 12.50 -5.96 -2.43
N HIS A 87 11.78 -5.11 -3.14
CA HIS A 87 11.58 -3.72 -2.75
C HIS A 87 10.61 -3.61 -1.58
N GLN A 88 10.79 -2.58 -0.76
CA GLN A 88 9.91 -2.22 0.35
C GLN A 88 8.43 -2.12 -0.09
N ARG A 89 8.16 -1.60 -1.28
CA ARG A 89 6.81 -1.45 -1.83
C ARG A 89 6.68 -2.20 -3.16
N PRO A 90 6.26 -3.48 -3.13
CA PRO A 90 5.93 -4.19 -4.36
C PRO A 90 4.77 -3.50 -5.09
N GLY A 91 4.83 -3.43 -6.41
CA GLY A 91 3.74 -2.92 -7.24
C GLY A 91 2.41 -3.62 -6.92
N VAL A 92 1.30 -2.88 -7.03
CA VAL A 92 -0.04 -3.44 -6.84
C VAL A 92 -0.41 -4.27 -8.07
N PRO A 93 -0.65 -5.59 -7.92
CA PRO A 93 -1.00 -6.43 -9.05
C PRO A 93 -2.39 -6.08 -9.64
N GLY A 94 -2.60 -6.42 -10.89
CA GLY A 94 -3.88 -6.21 -11.57
C GLY A 94 -5.05 -6.97 -10.93
N ILE A 95 -6.28 -6.56 -11.25
CA ILE A 95 -7.55 -7.06 -10.68
C ILE A 95 -7.75 -8.59 -10.79
N ARG A 96 -7.12 -9.23 -11.78
CA ARG A 96 -7.16 -10.70 -11.96
C ARG A 96 -6.12 -11.44 -11.13
N SER A 97 -5.23 -10.74 -10.43
CA SER A 97 -4.22 -11.39 -9.58
C SER A 97 -4.79 -11.77 -8.24
N THR A 98 -4.53 -13.00 -7.81
CA THR A 98 -4.86 -13.49 -6.46
C THR A 98 -3.61 -13.97 -5.73
N PHE A 99 -3.71 -14.20 -4.43
CA PHE A 99 -2.64 -14.83 -3.65
C PHE A 99 -2.22 -16.17 -4.27
N GLY A 100 -3.19 -16.99 -4.73
CA GLY A 100 -2.92 -18.27 -5.39
C GLY A 100 -2.16 -18.14 -6.72
N THR A 101 -2.44 -17.11 -7.54
CA THR A 101 -1.68 -16.86 -8.78
C THR A 101 -0.32 -16.24 -8.49
N GLY A 102 -0.24 -15.32 -7.54
CA GLY A 102 1.01 -14.66 -7.13
C GLY A 102 2.03 -15.62 -6.52
N THR A 103 1.57 -16.65 -5.79
CA THR A 103 2.40 -17.71 -5.21
C THR A 103 2.60 -18.91 -6.12
N GLU A 104 1.89 -18.96 -7.25
CA GLU A 104 1.80 -20.11 -8.18
C GLU A 104 1.22 -21.41 -7.57
N LEU A 105 0.76 -21.38 -6.30
CA LEU A 105 0.12 -22.54 -5.67
C LEU A 105 -1.15 -22.96 -6.39
N LEU A 106 -1.87 -22.00 -6.98
CA LEU A 106 -3.06 -22.29 -7.77
C LEU A 106 -2.75 -23.17 -8.99
N ASN A 107 -1.53 -23.07 -9.57
CA ASN A 107 -1.13 -23.93 -10.69
C ASN A 107 -1.05 -25.40 -10.26
N SER A 108 -0.43 -25.66 -9.10
CA SER A 108 -0.36 -27.02 -8.54
C SER A 108 -1.76 -27.54 -8.15
N LEU A 109 -2.60 -26.68 -7.58
CA LEU A 109 -3.98 -27.05 -7.23
C LEU A 109 -4.83 -27.36 -8.48
N ARG A 110 -4.73 -26.57 -9.53
CA ARG A 110 -5.40 -26.85 -10.83
C ARG A 110 -4.94 -28.18 -11.43
N LEU A 111 -3.63 -28.46 -11.34
CA LEU A 111 -3.08 -29.73 -11.80
C LEU A 111 -3.69 -30.90 -11.01
N MET A 112 -3.85 -30.79 -9.69
CA MET A 112 -4.53 -31.80 -8.87
C MET A 112 -5.97 -32.02 -9.36
N PHE A 113 -6.73 -30.94 -9.56
CA PHE A 113 -8.12 -31.04 -10.01
C PHE A 113 -8.24 -31.56 -11.45
N SER A 114 -7.31 -31.27 -12.34
CA SER A 114 -7.27 -31.81 -13.69
C SER A 114 -6.98 -33.32 -13.71
N ARG A 115 -6.00 -33.78 -12.89
CA ARG A 115 -5.42 -35.13 -12.99
C ARG A 115 -5.99 -36.13 -12.00
N LEU A 116 -6.51 -35.68 -10.87
CA LEU A 116 -6.85 -36.52 -9.72
C LEU A 116 -8.33 -36.46 -9.36
N ALA A 117 -9.12 -35.57 -9.98
CA ALA A 117 -10.51 -35.35 -9.64
C ALA A 117 -11.45 -36.33 -10.35
N SER A 118 -12.68 -36.46 -9.84
CA SER A 118 -13.83 -36.97 -10.56
C SER A 118 -14.33 -35.90 -11.53
N HIS A 119 -14.56 -36.26 -12.79
CA HIS A 119 -14.99 -35.33 -13.84
C HIS A 119 -16.43 -35.54 -14.25
N ARG A 120 -17.17 -34.46 -14.47
CA ARG A 120 -18.57 -34.50 -14.89
C ARG A 120 -18.68 -34.71 -16.39
N CYS A 121 -19.39 -35.75 -16.82
CA CYS A 121 -19.71 -35.99 -18.23
C CYS A 121 -20.73 -34.94 -18.76
N PRO A 122 -20.91 -34.79 -20.09
CA PRO A 122 -21.89 -33.86 -20.68
C PRO A 122 -23.32 -34.07 -20.19
N ASN A 123 -23.69 -35.29 -19.76
CA ASN A 123 -25.02 -35.64 -19.27
C ASN A 123 -25.14 -35.49 -17.73
N GLY A 124 -24.10 -34.94 -17.05
CA GLY A 124 -24.16 -34.61 -15.65
C GLY A 124 -23.62 -35.65 -14.67
N HIS A 125 -23.29 -36.89 -15.12
CA HIS A 125 -22.75 -37.93 -14.25
C HIS A 125 -21.26 -37.72 -13.95
N TYR A 126 -20.82 -38.17 -12.77
CA TYR A 126 -19.42 -38.08 -12.37
C TYR A 126 -18.66 -39.37 -12.67
N VAL A 127 -17.59 -39.25 -13.45
CA VAL A 127 -16.63 -40.32 -13.69
C VAL A 127 -15.54 -40.25 -12.62
N PRO A 128 -15.31 -41.36 -11.84
CA PRO A 128 -14.31 -41.35 -10.79
C PRO A 128 -12.89 -41.22 -11.33
N PRO A 129 -11.91 -40.82 -10.50
CA PRO A 129 -10.51 -40.71 -10.90
C PRO A 129 -9.92 -42.06 -11.30
N THR A 130 -9.26 -42.10 -12.47
CA THR A 130 -8.61 -43.28 -13.03
C THR A 130 -7.29 -42.89 -13.68
N LEU A 131 -6.47 -43.86 -14.04
CA LEU A 131 -5.25 -43.61 -14.83
C LEU A 131 -5.54 -42.91 -16.16
N ALA A 132 -6.70 -43.13 -16.77
CA ALA A 132 -7.10 -42.44 -17.99
C ALA A 132 -7.28 -40.93 -17.75
N VAL A 133 -7.86 -40.52 -16.61
CA VAL A 133 -7.91 -39.10 -16.17
C VAL A 133 -6.51 -38.56 -16.00
N ALA A 134 -5.66 -39.28 -15.30
CA ALA A 134 -4.28 -38.91 -15.04
C ALA A 134 -3.45 -38.72 -16.32
N ALA A 135 -3.71 -39.56 -17.33
CA ALA A 135 -3.02 -39.55 -18.62
C ALA A 135 -3.67 -38.63 -19.67
N GLU A 136 -4.67 -37.81 -19.27
CA GLU A 136 -5.44 -36.93 -20.19
C GLU A 136 -6.05 -37.69 -21.38
N GLN A 137 -6.54 -38.87 -21.14
CA GLN A 137 -7.20 -39.68 -22.17
C GLN A 137 -8.69 -39.40 -22.25
N GLN A 138 -9.31 -39.73 -23.37
CA GLN A 138 -10.75 -39.67 -23.53
C GLN A 138 -11.45 -40.61 -22.54
N LEU A 139 -12.40 -40.09 -21.80
CA LEU A 139 -13.19 -40.83 -20.82
C LEU A 139 -14.50 -41.31 -21.43
N THR A 140 -14.97 -42.47 -20.98
CA THR A 140 -16.30 -42.98 -21.27
C THR A 140 -17.09 -43.05 -19.96
N CYS A 141 -18.23 -42.38 -19.88
CA CYS A 141 -19.07 -42.38 -18.71
C CYS A 141 -19.66 -43.79 -18.50
N PRO A 142 -19.47 -44.43 -17.34
CA PRO A 142 -19.99 -45.78 -17.09
C PRO A 142 -21.51 -45.82 -16.98
N GLU A 143 -22.18 -44.68 -16.70
CA GLU A 143 -23.63 -44.62 -16.54
C GLU A 143 -24.37 -44.39 -17.85
N CYS A 144 -23.85 -43.56 -18.75
CA CYS A 144 -24.58 -43.16 -19.98
C CYS A 144 -23.81 -43.42 -21.29
N GLY A 145 -22.57 -43.94 -21.24
CA GLY A 145 -21.74 -44.23 -22.41
C GLY A 145 -21.16 -42.97 -23.13
N ALA A 146 -21.45 -41.76 -22.66
CA ALA A 146 -20.94 -40.53 -23.27
C ALA A 146 -19.42 -40.49 -23.23
N ARG A 147 -18.80 -40.16 -24.37
CA ARG A 147 -17.36 -39.94 -24.47
C ARG A 147 -17.04 -38.47 -24.35
N PHE A 148 -16.05 -38.10 -23.54
CA PHE A 148 -15.65 -36.71 -23.34
C PHE A 148 -14.17 -36.64 -22.91
N TRP A 149 -13.58 -35.47 -23.01
CA TRP A 149 -12.25 -35.17 -22.48
C TRP A 149 -12.36 -34.52 -21.12
N PRO A 150 -11.58 -34.96 -20.13
CA PRO A 150 -11.49 -34.25 -18.85
C PRO A 150 -10.82 -32.88 -19.07
N PRO A 151 -11.22 -31.82 -18.33
CA PRO A 151 -10.61 -30.48 -18.48
C PRO A 151 -9.12 -30.50 -18.12
N GLY A 152 -8.30 -29.91 -18.97
CA GLY A 152 -6.89 -29.66 -18.70
C GLY A 152 -6.72 -28.59 -17.62
N ALA A 153 -5.50 -28.44 -17.07
CA ALA A 153 -5.21 -27.46 -16.03
C ALA A 153 -5.44 -26.01 -16.52
N GLU A 154 -5.33 -25.75 -17.83
CA GLU A 154 -5.58 -24.43 -18.42
C GLU A 154 -7.08 -24.10 -18.51
N GLU A 155 -7.92 -25.11 -18.75
CA GLU A 155 -9.38 -24.99 -18.75
C GLU A 155 -9.96 -24.78 -17.33
N LEU A 156 -9.15 -24.96 -16.29
CA LEU A 156 -9.45 -24.63 -14.89
C LEU A 156 -8.89 -23.27 -14.46
N ALA A 157 -8.30 -22.49 -15.37
CA ALA A 157 -7.71 -21.19 -15.07
C ALA A 157 -8.71 -20.05 -15.28
N PHE A 158 -9.03 -19.31 -14.23
CA PHE A 158 -9.93 -18.16 -14.31
C PHE A 158 -9.38 -16.96 -15.12
N ASN A 159 -8.09 -16.92 -15.35
CA ASN A 159 -7.42 -15.92 -16.20
C ASN A 159 -7.24 -16.39 -17.65
N SER A 160 -7.80 -17.51 -18.03
CA SER A 160 -7.76 -18.11 -19.34
C SER A 160 -9.12 -18.80 -19.65
N GLN A 161 -9.12 -20.01 -20.13
CA GLN A 161 -10.30 -20.73 -20.63
C GLN A 161 -11.35 -21.07 -19.54
N GLY A 162 -10.92 -21.17 -18.26
CA GLY A 162 -11.80 -21.42 -17.13
C GLY A 162 -12.51 -20.20 -16.58
N ALA A 163 -12.35 -19.02 -17.20
CA ALA A 163 -12.95 -17.78 -16.75
C ALA A 163 -14.49 -17.80 -16.75
N CYS A 164 -15.12 -17.26 -15.73
CA CYS A 164 -16.54 -16.94 -15.74
C CYS A 164 -16.82 -15.92 -16.84
N ARG A 165 -17.78 -16.22 -17.72
CA ARG A 165 -18.10 -15.36 -18.87
C ARG A 165 -18.68 -14.01 -18.49
N THR A 166 -19.41 -13.92 -17.38
CA THR A 166 -20.08 -12.71 -16.91
C THR A 166 -19.12 -11.69 -16.35
N CYS A 167 -18.12 -12.12 -15.56
CA CYS A 167 -17.14 -11.24 -14.95
C CYS A 167 -15.74 -11.32 -15.59
N ASP A 168 -15.59 -12.11 -16.64
CA ASP A 168 -14.33 -12.32 -17.35
C ASP A 168 -13.15 -12.64 -16.39
N GLY A 169 -13.42 -13.51 -15.40
CA GLY A 169 -12.43 -13.97 -14.42
C GLY A 169 -12.06 -12.96 -13.35
N THR A 170 -12.77 -11.84 -13.21
CA THR A 170 -12.49 -10.84 -12.15
C THR A 170 -13.17 -11.20 -10.82
N GLY A 171 -14.25 -11.99 -10.85
CA GLY A 171 -15.11 -12.30 -9.70
C GLY A 171 -16.08 -11.19 -9.31
N LEU A 172 -15.98 -10.03 -9.95
CA LEU A 172 -16.75 -8.83 -9.67
C LEU A 172 -17.43 -8.32 -10.92
N VAL A 173 -18.59 -7.71 -10.76
CA VAL A 173 -19.29 -6.97 -11.80
C VAL A 173 -19.41 -5.50 -11.39
N ARG A 174 -19.43 -4.61 -12.37
CA ARG A 174 -19.61 -3.19 -12.16
C ARG A 174 -21.02 -2.81 -12.59
N ASN A 175 -21.86 -2.51 -11.64
CA ASN A 175 -23.22 -2.05 -11.85
C ASN A 175 -23.33 -0.54 -11.60
N VAL A 176 -24.26 0.11 -12.24
CA VAL A 176 -24.56 1.53 -11.98
C VAL A 176 -25.14 1.65 -10.57
N ASP A 177 -24.58 2.53 -9.78
CA ASP A 177 -25.10 2.84 -8.44
C ASP A 177 -26.16 3.96 -8.53
N LEU A 178 -27.42 3.59 -8.42
CA LEU A 178 -28.54 4.51 -8.54
C LEU A 178 -28.47 5.66 -7.52
N ALA A 179 -27.94 5.41 -6.32
CA ALA A 179 -27.80 6.44 -5.28
C ALA A 179 -26.85 7.57 -5.69
N THR A 180 -25.86 7.28 -6.53
CA THR A 180 -24.89 8.26 -7.00
C THR A 180 -25.35 9.06 -8.19
N LEU A 181 -26.41 8.62 -8.86
CA LEU A 181 -26.99 9.32 -10.03
C LEU A 181 -27.69 10.63 -9.61
N VAL A 182 -28.31 10.62 -8.44
CA VAL A 182 -28.97 11.79 -7.84
C VAL A 182 -28.51 11.91 -6.39
N PRO A 183 -27.31 12.48 -6.16
CA PRO A 183 -26.72 12.56 -4.81
C PRO A 183 -27.42 13.54 -3.88
N ASP A 184 -28.14 14.51 -4.43
CA ASP A 184 -28.94 15.49 -3.67
C ASP A 184 -30.35 15.61 -4.29
N GLU A 185 -31.30 14.92 -3.68
CA GLU A 185 -32.71 14.94 -4.12
C GLU A 185 -33.44 16.27 -3.80
N SER A 186 -32.83 17.19 -3.06
CA SER A 186 -33.38 18.51 -2.80
C SER A 186 -33.24 19.47 -4.00
N LEU A 187 -32.31 19.17 -4.92
CA LEU A 187 -32.11 19.91 -6.15
C LEU A 187 -33.14 19.54 -7.21
N THR A 188 -33.43 20.49 -8.07
CA THR A 188 -34.22 20.25 -9.29
C THR A 188 -33.32 19.70 -10.40
N ILE A 189 -33.93 19.08 -11.46
CA ILE A 189 -33.15 18.62 -12.61
C ILE A 189 -32.51 19.84 -13.33
N ASP A 190 -33.21 20.99 -13.35
CA ASP A 190 -32.69 22.24 -13.91
C ASP A 190 -31.46 22.76 -13.15
N GLU A 191 -31.36 22.53 -11.83
CA GLU A 191 -30.21 22.85 -10.98
C GLU A 191 -29.13 21.80 -11.05
N GLY A 192 -29.37 20.68 -11.74
CA GLY A 192 -28.39 19.66 -11.96
C GLY A 192 -28.44 18.46 -10.97
N ALA A 193 -29.63 18.12 -10.45
CA ALA A 193 -29.83 16.95 -9.59
C ALA A 193 -29.28 15.66 -10.19
N VAL A 194 -29.38 15.47 -11.52
CA VAL A 194 -28.89 14.27 -12.21
C VAL A 194 -27.42 14.43 -12.57
N ALA A 195 -26.56 13.96 -11.71
CA ALA A 195 -25.12 14.15 -11.79
C ALA A 195 -24.43 13.60 -13.07
N PRO A 196 -24.83 12.45 -13.65
CA PRO A 196 -24.26 11.98 -14.92
C PRO A 196 -24.47 12.94 -16.09
N TRP A 197 -25.61 13.61 -16.17
CA TRP A 197 -25.90 14.55 -17.26
C TRP A 197 -24.99 15.79 -17.21
N ASN A 198 -24.55 16.18 -16.02
CA ASN A 198 -23.66 17.33 -15.84
C ASN A 198 -22.19 17.00 -16.13
N THR A 199 -21.79 15.73 -16.00
CA THR A 199 -20.38 15.33 -16.01
C THR A 199 -19.97 14.44 -17.18
N LEU A 200 -20.92 13.67 -17.73
CA LEU A 200 -20.69 12.70 -18.80
C LEU A 200 -21.43 13.01 -20.10
N MET A 201 -22.44 13.89 -20.06
CA MET A 201 -23.27 14.24 -21.20
C MET A 201 -23.37 15.78 -21.37
N TRP A 202 -24.05 16.20 -22.42
CA TRP A 202 -24.29 17.61 -22.70
C TRP A 202 -25.47 18.15 -21.90
N SER A 203 -25.43 19.43 -21.59
CA SER A 203 -26.45 20.16 -20.81
C SER A 203 -27.86 20.16 -21.43
N LEU A 204 -28.00 19.70 -22.67
CA LEU A 204 -29.29 19.57 -23.40
C LEU A 204 -30.18 18.46 -22.84
N MET A 205 -29.66 17.52 -22.07
CA MET A 205 -30.44 16.39 -21.59
C MET A 205 -31.60 16.82 -20.67
N THR A 206 -31.43 17.91 -19.95
CA THR A 206 -32.52 18.52 -19.15
C THR A 206 -33.70 18.93 -19.97
N ASP A 207 -33.47 19.60 -21.14
CA ASP A 207 -34.55 20.05 -22.03
C ASP A 207 -35.24 18.87 -22.71
N VAL A 208 -34.46 17.84 -23.08
CA VAL A 208 -35.03 16.60 -23.65
C VAL A 208 -35.86 15.84 -22.61
N CYS A 209 -35.38 15.79 -21.36
CA CYS A 209 -36.10 15.18 -20.24
C CYS A 209 -37.45 15.85 -19.98
N ARG A 210 -37.51 17.17 -20.10
CA ARG A 210 -38.75 17.94 -20.03
C ARG A 210 -39.70 17.56 -21.17
N ALA A 211 -39.18 17.37 -22.39
CA ALA A 211 -39.96 16.91 -23.54
C ALA A 211 -40.45 15.45 -23.41
N MET A 212 -39.83 14.66 -22.51
CA MET A 212 -40.33 13.32 -22.11
C MET A 212 -41.49 13.38 -21.10
N GLY A 213 -41.90 14.59 -20.66
CA GLY A 213 -43.00 14.78 -19.72
C GLY A 213 -42.59 14.83 -18.25
N VAL A 214 -41.30 15.00 -17.94
CA VAL A 214 -40.80 15.09 -16.56
C VAL A 214 -40.75 16.56 -16.13
N ARG A 215 -41.21 16.87 -14.93
CA ARG A 215 -41.15 18.22 -14.33
C ARG A 215 -39.70 18.53 -13.83
N THR A 216 -38.95 19.23 -14.65
CA THR A 216 -37.52 19.50 -14.34
C THR A 216 -37.28 20.64 -13.34
N ASN A 217 -38.31 21.41 -12.99
CA ASN A 217 -38.29 22.62 -12.16
C ASN A 217 -38.75 22.38 -10.69
N VAL A 218 -38.99 21.14 -10.30
CA VAL A 218 -39.35 20.77 -8.94
C VAL A 218 -38.22 19.91 -8.33
N PRO A 219 -38.03 19.90 -6.97
CA PRO A 219 -37.07 19.04 -6.33
C PRO A 219 -37.21 17.57 -6.76
N PHE A 220 -36.13 16.87 -6.98
CA PHE A 220 -36.15 15.48 -7.48
C PHE A 220 -36.96 14.55 -6.57
N ARG A 221 -36.92 14.77 -5.25
CA ARG A 221 -37.74 14.02 -4.27
C ARG A 221 -39.23 14.14 -4.51
N ASP A 222 -39.71 15.27 -5.09
CA ASP A 222 -41.12 15.60 -5.31
C ASP A 222 -41.65 15.17 -6.68
N LEU A 223 -40.82 14.51 -7.49
CA LEU A 223 -41.20 13.83 -8.74
C LEU A 223 -42.04 12.60 -8.44
N THR A 224 -42.98 12.29 -9.34
CA THR A 224 -43.76 11.04 -9.22
C THR A 224 -42.87 9.82 -9.47
N PRO A 225 -43.30 8.62 -9.05
CA PRO A 225 -42.56 7.39 -9.37
C PRO A 225 -42.34 7.18 -10.87
N GLU A 226 -43.34 7.56 -11.70
CA GLU A 226 -43.27 7.43 -13.16
C GLU A 226 -42.25 8.43 -13.75
N GLU A 227 -42.21 9.67 -13.23
CA GLU A 227 -41.20 10.65 -13.65
C GLU A 227 -39.77 10.19 -13.25
N LYS A 228 -39.59 9.65 -12.05
CA LYS A 228 -38.30 9.09 -11.60
C LYS A 228 -37.89 7.90 -12.48
N GLU A 229 -38.85 7.03 -12.84
CA GLU A 229 -38.57 5.89 -13.72
C GLU A 229 -38.12 6.33 -15.11
N ILE A 230 -38.74 7.41 -15.66
CA ILE A 230 -38.27 8.01 -16.93
C ILE A 230 -36.83 8.50 -16.80
N VAL A 231 -36.46 9.16 -15.68
CA VAL A 231 -35.11 9.67 -15.48
C VAL A 231 -34.08 8.54 -15.37
N TYR A 232 -34.41 7.45 -14.65
CA TYR A 232 -33.49 6.33 -14.45
C TYR A 232 -33.44 5.37 -15.63
N HIS A 233 -34.59 5.01 -16.23
CA HIS A 233 -34.73 3.90 -17.17
C HIS A 233 -35.55 4.22 -18.44
N GLY A 234 -36.01 5.46 -18.62
CA GLY A 234 -36.83 5.85 -19.75
C GLY A 234 -36.25 5.46 -21.12
N PRO A 235 -37.07 5.16 -22.12
CA PRO A 235 -36.64 4.71 -23.44
C PRO A 235 -35.86 5.80 -24.20
N ALA A 236 -34.91 5.37 -25.03
CA ALA A 236 -34.21 6.29 -25.94
C ALA A 236 -35.15 6.75 -27.07
N GLU A 237 -35.79 7.88 -26.87
CA GLU A 237 -36.71 8.51 -27.86
C GLU A 237 -36.11 9.80 -28.38
N LYS A 238 -36.34 10.04 -29.70
CA LYS A 238 -35.98 11.30 -30.34
C LYS A 238 -37.07 12.33 -30.09
N LYS A 239 -36.72 13.43 -29.44
CA LYS A 239 -37.62 14.54 -29.13
C LYS A 239 -37.17 15.81 -29.84
N HIS A 240 -38.14 16.57 -30.27
CA HIS A 240 -37.94 17.91 -30.80
C HIS A 240 -37.87 18.91 -29.63
N ILE A 241 -36.76 19.63 -29.50
CA ILE A 241 -36.56 20.58 -28.41
C ILE A 241 -36.20 21.95 -28.93
N PHE A 242 -36.66 22.99 -28.21
CA PHE A 242 -36.24 24.35 -28.41
C PHE A 242 -35.05 24.65 -27.52
N TYR A 243 -33.88 24.90 -28.11
CA TYR A 243 -32.60 25.11 -27.40
C TYR A 243 -32.24 26.61 -27.38
N LYS A 244 -31.86 27.10 -26.20
CA LYS A 244 -31.25 28.42 -26.02
C LYS A 244 -29.87 28.26 -25.41
N ALA A 245 -28.81 28.67 -26.12
CA ALA A 245 -27.45 28.57 -25.66
C ALA A 245 -27.19 29.44 -24.42
N LYS A 246 -26.61 28.86 -23.34
CA LYS A 246 -26.27 29.61 -22.11
C LYS A 246 -25.19 30.68 -22.32
N SER A 247 -24.35 30.58 -23.34
CA SER A 247 -23.21 31.45 -23.62
C SER A 247 -23.37 32.38 -24.83
N SER A 248 -24.46 32.27 -25.60
CA SER A 248 -24.74 33.10 -26.72
C SER A 248 -26.27 33.30 -26.85
N ASN A 249 -26.71 34.42 -27.45
CA ASN A 249 -28.14 34.69 -27.64
C ASN A 249 -28.76 33.87 -28.79
N GLN A 250 -28.12 32.79 -29.21
CA GLN A 250 -28.64 31.92 -30.26
C GLN A 250 -29.64 30.92 -29.70
N ALA A 251 -30.84 30.91 -30.31
CA ALA A 251 -31.90 29.95 -30.06
C ALA A 251 -32.17 29.18 -31.36
N GLY A 252 -32.45 27.90 -31.27
CA GLY A 252 -32.76 27.06 -32.42
C GLY A 252 -33.57 25.84 -32.03
N GLU A 253 -34.16 25.20 -32.99
CA GLU A 253 -34.87 23.94 -32.84
C GLU A 253 -33.93 22.79 -33.19
N LEU A 254 -33.91 21.73 -32.38
CA LEU A 254 -33.04 20.58 -32.55
C LEU A 254 -33.77 19.29 -32.17
N ASP A 255 -33.60 18.29 -33.01
CA ASP A 255 -34.00 16.94 -32.71
C ASP A 255 -32.91 16.24 -31.90
N PHE A 256 -33.17 15.84 -30.67
CA PHE A 256 -32.21 15.18 -29.82
C PHE A 256 -32.78 13.92 -29.20
N THR A 257 -31.93 12.87 -29.07
CA THR A 257 -32.35 11.59 -28.47
C THR A 257 -32.20 11.65 -26.96
N TYR A 258 -33.29 11.28 -26.27
CA TYR A 258 -33.24 11.11 -24.82
C TYR A 258 -32.36 9.95 -24.41
N TYR A 259 -31.50 10.16 -23.44
CA TYR A 259 -30.69 9.13 -22.79
C TYR A 259 -30.87 9.21 -21.29
N ASN A 260 -31.46 8.19 -20.70
CA ASN A 260 -31.69 8.12 -19.27
C ASN A 260 -30.36 8.11 -18.49
N ALA A 261 -30.41 8.33 -17.16
CA ALA A 261 -29.24 8.48 -16.31
C ALA A 261 -28.37 7.18 -16.26
N VAL A 262 -28.99 6.02 -16.19
CA VAL A 262 -28.31 4.70 -16.19
C VAL A 262 -27.60 4.46 -17.51
N TYR A 263 -28.30 4.64 -18.63
CA TYR A 263 -27.71 4.47 -19.96
C TYR A 263 -26.54 5.44 -20.20
N THR A 264 -26.64 6.67 -19.70
CA THR A 264 -25.56 7.67 -19.79
C THR A 264 -24.26 7.16 -19.18
N VAL A 265 -24.34 6.53 -18.00
CA VAL A 265 -23.17 5.94 -17.31
C VAL A 265 -22.67 4.71 -18.07
N GLN A 266 -23.57 3.81 -18.49
CA GLN A 266 -23.22 2.61 -19.25
C GLN A 266 -22.54 2.92 -20.58
N ASN A 267 -23.07 3.89 -21.33
CA ASN A 267 -22.50 4.35 -22.60
C ASN A 267 -21.15 5.04 -22.41
N ALA A 268 -20.99 5.82 -21.33
CA ALA A 268 -19.72 6.42 -20.98
C ALA A 268 -18.68 5.34 -20.63
N LEU A 269 -19.06 4.33 -19.83
CA LEU A 269 -18.18 3.20 -19.47
C LEU A 269 -17.72 2.42 -20.71
N ALA A 270 -18.63 2.13 -21.63
CA ALA A 270 -18.30 1.43 -22.89
C ALA A 270 -17.31 2.21 -23.80
N LYS A 271 -17.24 3.53 -23.65
CA LYS A 271 -16.37 4.41 -24.46
C LYS A 271 -15.08 4.81 -23.75
N VAL A 272 -14.84 4.37 -22.53
CA VAL A 272 -13.60 4.68 -21.78
C VAL A 272 -12.39 4.08 -22.50
N LYS A 273 -11.41 4.94 -22.78
CA LYS A 273 -10.14 4.54 -23.43
C LYS A 273 -8.92 4.77 -22.56
N ASP A 274 -9.05 5.57 -21.52
CA ASP A 274 -7.94 5.98 -20.64
C ASP A 274 -8.37 5.99 -19.15
N GLU A 275 -7.38 6.07 -18.28
CA GLU A 275 -7.59 6.11 -16.82
C GLU A 275 -8.38 7.37 -16.38
N LYS A 276 -8.18 8.48 -17.07
CA LYS A 276 -8.87 9.75 -16.77
C LYS A 276 -10.36 9.66 -17.08
N GLY A 277 -10.71 9.00 -18.18
CA GLY A 277 -12.10 8.65 -18.53
C GLY A 277 -12.71 7.71 -17.49
N MET A 278 -11.97 6.68 -17.06
CA MET A 278 -12.43 5.74 -16.03
C MET A 278 -12.76 6.45 -14.72
N LYS A 279 -11.88 7.32 -14.20
CA LYS A 279 -12.13 8.09 -12.96
C LYS A 279 -13.39 8.96 -13.00
N ARG A 280 -13.82 9.40 -14.18
CA ARG A 280 -15.06 10.16 -14.33
C ARG A 280 -16.32 9.30 -14.21
N VAL A 281 -16.24 8.05 -14.66
CA VAL A 281 -17.38 7.11 -14.67
C VAL A 281 -17.45 6.34 -13.37
N GLU A 282 -16.31 6.01 -12.78
CA GLU A 282 -16.16 5.14 -11.60
C GLU A 282 -16.98 5.60 -10.39
N LYS A 283 -17.16 6.91 -10.21
CA LYS A 283 -17.97 7.48 -9.13
C LYS A 283 -19.48 7.14 -9.20
N PHE A 284 -19.94 6.65 -10.36
CA PHE A 284 -21.31 6.22 -10.58
C PHE A 284 -21.47 4.71 -10.59
N LEU A 285 -20.40 3.97 -10.31
CA LEU A 285 -20.38 2.52 -10.35
C LEU A 285 -20.17 1.94 -8.95
N LYS A 286 -20.90 0.88 -8.65
CA LYS A 286 -20.60 0.00 -7.51
C LYS A 286 -20.05 -1.32 -8.01
N GLN A 287 -19.11 -1.86 -7.27
CA GLN A 287 -18.58 -3.19 -7.51
C GLN A 287 -19.36 -4.19 -6.65
N GLU A 288 -19.88 -5.21 -7.28
CA GLU A 288 -20.63 -6.27 -6.62
C GLU A 288 -20.04 -7.62 -6.98
N THR A 289 -20.19 -8.59 -6.09
CA THR A 289 -19.81 -9.98 -6.37
C THR A 289 -20.58 -10.48 -7.59
N CYS A 290 -19.88 -11.11 -8.53
CA CYS A 290 -20.50 -11.66 -9.73
C CYS A 290 -21.59 -12.67 -9.35
N PRO A 291 -22.85 -12.51 -9.81
CA PRO A 291 -23.96 -13.39 -9.42
C PRO A 291 -23.78 -14.82 -9.95
N ASP A 292 -23.16 -15.00 -11.12
CA ASP A 292 -23.02 -16.30 -11.76
C ASP A 292 -21.95 -17.17 -11.11
N CYS A 293 -20.79 -16.60 -10.80
CA CYS A 293 -19.71 -17.38 -10.21
C CYS A 293 -19.61 -17.22 -8.68
N GLY A 294 -20.41 -16.36 -8.04
CA GLY A 294 -20.36 -16.12 -6.60
C GLY A 294 -18.97 -15.66 -6.12
N GLY A 295 -18.26 -14.88 -6.96
CA GLY A 295 -16.92 -14.40 -6.66
C GLY A 295 -15.79 -15.39 -6.95
N SER A 296 -16.07 -16.65 -7.31
CA SER A 296 -15.05 -17.68 -7.55
C SER A 296 -14.17 -17.41 -8.80
N ARG A 297 -14.61 -16.52 -9.70
CA ARG A 297 -13.93 -16.16 -10.96
C ARG A 297 -14.03 -17.27 -12.04
N LEU A 298 -14.46 -18.47 -11.65
CA LEU A 298 -14.47 -19.69 -12.46
C LEU A 298 -15.83 -19.90 -13.16
N SER A 299 -15.79 -20.42 -14.37
CA SER A 299 -16.97 -20.91 -15.09
C SER A 299 -17.56 -22.16 -14.41
N ASP A 300 -18.80 -22.51 -14.74
CA ASP A 300 -19.44 -23.74 -14.27
C ASP A 300 -18.64 -25.00 -14.62
N ALA A 301 -18.07 -25.06 -15.83
CA ALA A 301 -17.24 -26.16 -16.27
C ALA A 301 -15.97 -26.30 -15.44
N ALA A 302 -15.34 -25.17 -15.08
CA ALA A 302 -14.14 -25.16 -14.25
C ALA A 302 -14.42 -25.47 -12.75
N ARG A 303 -15.64 -25.25 -12.26
CA ARG A 303 -16.09 -25.62 -10.92
C ARG A 303 -16.61 -27.04 -10.81
N ALA A 304 -16.87 -27.73 -11.97
CA ALA A 304 -17.46 -29.03 -11.99
C ALA A 304 -16.58 -30.16 -11.43
N PRO A 305 -15.25 -30.24 -11.70
CA PRO A 305 -14.42 -31.31 -11.15
C PRO A 305 -14.48 -31.38 -9.61
N ARG A 306 -14.53 -32.60 -9.07
CA ARG A 306 -14.62 -32.86 -7.63
C ARG A 306 -13.43 -33.69 -7.15
N LEU A 307 -12.66 -33.16 -6.22
CA LEU A 307 -11.56 -33.86 -5.57
C LEU A 307 -11.87 -33.97 -4.08
N ARG A 308 -11.91 -35.16 -3.53
CA ARG A 308 -12.40 -35.41 -2.15
C ARG A 308 -13.76 -34.75 -1.87
N GLY A 309 -14.66 -34.75 -2.86
CA GLY A 309 -16.01 -34.24 -2.74
C GLY A 309 -16.20 -32.72 -2.93
N ILE A 310 -15.12 -31.93 -2.98
CA ILE A 310 -15.18 -30.46 -3.12
C ILE A 310 -14.73 -29.99 -4.50
N GLY A 311 -15.18 -28.79 -4.90
CA GLY A 311 -14.74 -28.09 -6.13
C GLY A 311 -13.46 -27.28 -5.95
N LEU A 312 -12.88 -26.86 -7.08
CA LEU A 312 -11.69 -26.01 -7.09
C LEU A 312 -11.95 -24.67 -6.38
N ASP A 313 -13.14 -24.09 -6.57
CA ASP A 313 -13.55 -22.84 -5.92
C ASP A 313 -13.66 -22.98 -4.40
N GLU A 314 -14.20 -24.10 -3.93
CA GLU A 314 -14.30 -24.41 -2.49
C GLU A 314 -12.90 -24.60 -1.88
N ALA A 315 -12.00 -25.30 -2.58
CA ALA A 315 -10.62 -25.48 -2.15
C ALA A 315 -9.84 -24.13 -2.11
N CYS A 316 -10.08 -23.22 -3.07
CA CYS A 316 -9.45 -21.91 -3.10
C CYS A 316 -9.89 -20.98 -1.94
N ARG A 317 -11.07 -21.21 -1.35
CA ARG A 317 -11.59 -20.46 -0.20
C ARG A 317 -11.05 -20.95 1.15
N MET A 318 -10.42 -22.12 1.20
CA MET A 318 -9.72 -22.58 2.39
C MET A 318 -8.52 -21.67 2.70
N THR A 319 -8.25 -21.43 3.97
CA THR A 319 -6.96 -20.85 4.37
C THR A 319 -5.83 -21.77 3.92
N LEU A 320 -4.65 -21.21 3.67
CA LEU A 320 -3.50 -22.02 3.24
C LEU A 320 -3.20 -23.15 4.24
N THR A 321 -3.38 -22.90 5.54
CA THR A 321 -3.23 -23.90 6.60
C THR A 321 -4.24 -25.04 6.46
N GLU A 322 -5.52 -24.73 6.25
CA GLU A 322 -6.58 -25.74 6.05
C GLU A 322 -6.37 -26.51 4.75
N LEU A 323 -6.04 -25.78 3.66
CA LEU A 323 -5.79 -26.38 2.35
C LEU A 323 -4.60 -27.34 2.39
N THR A 324 -3.53 -26.99 3.09
CA THR A 324 -2.36 -27.86 3.28
C THR A 324 -2.73 -29.15 3.99
N GLY A 325 -3.55 -29.07 5.06
CA GLY A 325 -4.10 -30.24 5.75
C GLY A 325 -5.00 -31.08 4.85
N TRP A 326 -5.83 -30.45 4.02
CA TRP A 326 -6.71 -31.13 3.07
C TRP A 326 -5.91 -31.85 1.96
N VAL A 327 -4.89 -31.20 1.38
CA VAL A 327 -4.01 -31.77 0.34
C VAL A 327 -3.28 -33.01 0.84
N ASN A 328 -2.81 -33.02 2.10
CA ASN A 328 -2.18 -34.20 2.71
C ASN A 328 -3.04 -35.47 2.63
N GLY A 329 -4.34 -35.32 2.68
CA GLY A 329 -5.26 -36.45 2.63
C GLY A 329 -5.62 -36.91 1.19
N VAL A 330 -5.22 -36.17 0.13
CA VAL A 330 -5.60 -36.49 -1.26
C VAL A 330 -5.11 -37.85 -1.71
N PRO A 331 -3.83 -38.26 -1.55
CA PRO A 331 -3.35 -39.53 -2.04
C PRO A 331 -4.09 -40.74 -1.46
N GLY A 332 -4.51 -40.63 -0.18
CA GLY A 332 -5.23 -41.73 0.50
C GLY A 332 -6.62 -42.03 -0.05
N THR A 333 -7.25 -41.06 -0.74
CA THR A 333 -8.60 -41.20 -1.30
C THR A 333 -8.63 -41.73 -2.73
N LEU A 334 -7.48 -41.91 -3.34
CA LEU A 334 -7.33 -42.32 -4.73
C LEU A 334 -7.05 -43.83 -4.88
N PRO A 335 -7.37 -44.42 -6.05
CA PRO A 335 -6.96 -45.76 -6.38
C PRO A 335 -5.47 -46.01 -6.18
N PRO A 336 -5.05 -47.20 -5.72
CA PRO A 336 -3.65 -47.46 -5.37
C PRO A 336 -2.66 -47.12 -6.48
N GLU A 337 -2.99 -47.34 -7.73
CA GLU A 337 -2.18 -47.07 -8.90
C GLU A 337 -1.90 -45.56 -9.14
N MET A 338 -2.79 -44.70 -8.67
CA MET A 338 -2.63 -43.22 -8.81
C MET A 338 -1.89 -42.57 -7.65
N ARG A 339 -1.75 -43.28 -6.51
CA ARG A 339 -1.17 -42.71 -5.28
C ARG A 339 0.25 -42.17 -5.44
N PRO A 340 1.19 -42.87 -6.13
CA PRO A 340 2.55 -42.35 -6.28
C PRO A 340 2.60 -41.00 -7.02
N MET A 341 1.83 -40.87 -8.11
CA MET A 341 1.74 -39.59 -8.84
C MET A 341 1.07 -38.53 -8.00
N ALA A 342 -0.03 -38.85 -7.32
CA ALA A 342 -0.71 -37.90 -6.43
C ALA A 342 0.20 -37.43 -5.30
N ALA A 343 0.97 -38.33 -4.70
CA ALA A 343 1.94 -37.97 -3.67
C ALA A 343 2.96 -36.97 -4.17
N SER A 344 3.54 -37.14 -5.35
CA SER A 344 4.52 -36.24 -5.95
C SER A 344 3.93 -34.83 -6.21
N ILE A 345 2.69 -34.74 -6.76
CA ILE A 345 2.02 -33.46 -6.99
C ILE A 345 1.73 -32.76 -5.63
N CYS A 346 1.23 -33.51 -4.65
CA CYS A 346 0.93 -32.99 -3.32
C CYS A 346 2.19 -32.53 -2.59
N GLU A 347 3.30 -33.25 -2.69
CA GLU A 347 4.59 -32.88 -2.07
C GLU A 347 5.13 -31.56 -2.63
N SER A 348 5.02 -31.37 -3.94
CA SER A 348 5.41 -30.10 -4.60
C SER A 348 4.59 -28.93 -4.05
N PHE A 349 3.27 -29.11 -3.89
CA PHE A 349 2.41 -28.10 -3.26
C PHE A 349 2.80 -27.84 -1.80
N GLN A 350 3.00 -28.90 -1.02
CA GLN A 350 3.34 -28.83 0.40
C GLN A 350 4.63 -28.07 0.64
N THR A 351 5.66 -28.34 -0.15
CA THR A 351 6.96 -27.66 -0.05
C THR A 351 6.84 -26.16 -0.27
N ALA A 352 6.05 -25.73 -1.28
CA ALA A 352 5.81 -24.30 -1.54
C ALA A 352 4.92 -23.66 -0.48
N ALA A 353 3.88 -24.37 0.00
CA ALA A 353 2.96 -23.89 1.02
C ALA A 353 3.64 -23.72 2.38
N LYS A 354 4.55 -24.64 2.76
CA LYS A 354 5.28 -24.57 4.02
C LYS A 354 6.02 -23.25 4.18
N ARG A 355 6.76 -22.81 3.17
CA ARG A 355 7.51 -21.53 3.19
C ARG A 355 6.61 -20.32 3.42
N LEU A 356 5.42 -20.32 2.79
CA LEU A 356 4.44 -19.26 2.99
C LEU A 356 3.87 -19.28 4.42
N MET A 357 3.65 -20.47 4.97
CA MET A 357 3.22 -20.62 6.37
C MET A 357 4.29 -20.17 7.35
N ASP A 358 5.58 -20.51 7.10
CA ASP A 358 6.72 -20.07 7.92
C ASP A 358 6.84 -18.54 7.91
N LEU A 359 6.49 -17.88 6.79
CA LEU A 359 6.40 -16.43 6.67
C LEU A 359 5.10 -15.83 7.26
N GLY A 360 4.28 -16.62 7.98
CA GLY A 360 3.06 -16.15 8.62
C GLY A 360 1.89 -15.86 7.69
N LEU A 361 1.86 -16.42 6.46
CA LEU A 361 0.78 -16.22 5.49
C LEU A 361 -0.24 -17.37 5.47
N GLY A 362 -0.20 -18.27 6.44
CA GLY A 362 -1.06 -19.45 6.52
C GLY A 362 -2.57 -19.16 6.63
N TYR A 363 -2.94 -17.95 7.02
CA TYR A 363 -4.35 -17.51 7.14
C TYR A 363 -4.96 -17.01 5.82
N LEU A 364 -4.14 -16.76 4.78
CA LEU A 364 -4.62 -16.27 3.50
C LEU A 364 -5.25 -17.42 2.69
N THR A 365 -6.27 -17.08 1.89
CA THR A 365 -6.92 -17.98 0.95
C THR A 365 -6.37 -17.78 -0.46
N LEU A 366 -6.38 -18.82 -1.31
CA LEU A 366 -5.81 -18.71 -2.66
C LEU A 366 -6.62 -17.77 -3.56
N ASP A 367 -7.90 -17.57 -3.30
CA ASP A 367 -8.79 -16.67 -4.04
C ASP A 367 -8.67 -15.18 -3.58
N ARG A 368 -7.95 -14.91 -2.48
CA ARG A 368 -7.74 -13.56 -1.97
C ARG A 368 -7.14 -12.68 -3.05
N ALA A 369 -7.82 -11.58 -3.40
CA ALA A 369 -7.32 -10.64 -4.42
C ALA A 369 -5.99 -10.02 -3.98
N SER A 370 -4.97 -10.05 -4.84
CA SER A 370 -3.63 -9.53 -4.51
C SER A 370 -3.62 -8.02 -4.22
N SER A 371 -4.58 -7.27 -4.77
CA SER A 371 -4.78 -5.84 -4.48
C SER A 371 -5.22 -5.56 -3.04
N THR A 372 -5.81 -6.54 -2.35
CA THR A 372 -6.27 -6.42 -0.96
C THR A 372 -5.22 -6.87 0.06
N LEU A 373 -4.08 -7.35 -0.40
CA LEU A 373 -2.97 -7.71 0.46
C LEU A 373 -2.25 -6.47 0.98
N SER A 374 -1.84 -6.48 2.22
CA SER A 374 -0.97 -5.44 2.80
C SER A 374 0.40 -5.43 2.10
N THR A 375 1.15 -4.36 2.28
CA THR A 375 2.51 -4.23 1.72
C THR A 375 3.41 -5.37 2.19
N GLY A 376 3.40 -5.68 3.49
CA GLY A 376 4.19 -6.77 4.06
C GLY A 376 3.75 -8.16 3.58
N GLU A 377 2.44 -8.41 3.39
CA GLU A 377 1.94 -9.67 2.81
C GLU A 377 2.42 -9.85 1.38
N ARG A 378 2.36 -8.79 0.54
CA ARG A 378 2.86 -8.83 -0.84
C ARG A 378 4.37 -9.08 -0.88
N GLN A 379 5.14 -8.44 -0.02
CA GLN A 379 6.59 -8.61 0.05
C GLN A 379 6.96 -10.04 0.45
N ARG A 380 6.32 -10.61 1.48
CA ARG A 380 6.52 -11.99 1.91
C ARG A 380 6.11 -13.01 0.84
N MET A 381 5.03 -12.76 0.13
CA MET A 381 4.61 -13.57 -1.02
C MET A 381 5.69 -13.58 -2.12
N GLN A 382 6.29 -12.43 -2.43
CA GLN A 382 7.39 -12.34 -3.40
C GLN A 382 8.65 -13.03 -2.90
N LEU A 383 8.99 -12.91 -1.60
CA LEU A 383 10.12 -13.61 -0.99
C LEU A 383 9.96 -15.13 -1.11
N ALA A 384 8.80 -15.67 -0.71
CA ALA A 384 8.51 -17.09 -0.82
C ALA A 384 8.64 -17.61 -2.27
N ARG A 385 8.23 -16.79 -3.25
CA ARG A 385 8.39 -17.11 -4.66
C ARG A 385 9.85 -17.08 -5.12
N ALA A 386 10.63 -16.09 -4.70
CA ALA A 386 12.04 -15.97 -5.05
C ALA A 386 12.87 -17.15 -4.54
N VAL A 387 12.59 -17.63 -3.32
CA VAL A 387 13.29 -18.75 -2.67
C VAL A 387 12.90 -20.12 -3.23
N ARG A 388 11.75 -20.23 -3.92
CA ARG A 388 11.25 -21.49 -4.45
C ARG A 388 12.22 -22.18 -5.42
N ASN A 389 12.95 -21.41 -6.21
CA ASN A 389 13.72 -21.92 -7.36
C ASN A 389 15.09 -22.49 -7.00
N ARG A 390 15.48 -22.60 -5.72
CA ARG A 390 16.76 -23.13 -5.24
C ARG A 390 17.95 -22.74 -6.12
N THR A 391 18.03 -21.45 -6.46
CA THR A 391 19.17 -20.91 -7.19
C THR A 391 20.39 -20.85 -6.28
N THR A 392 21.56 -20.94 -6.83
CA THR A 392 22.84 -20.81 -6.10
C THR A 392 23.69 -19.71 -6.73
N GLY A 393 24.53 -19.04 -5.93
CA GLY A 393 25.40 -17.99 -6.40
C GLY A 393 24.67 -16.68 -6.77
N VAL A 394 23.50 -16.42 -6.17
CA VAL A 394 22.71 -15.21 -6.35
C VAL A 394 22.84 -14.29 -5.14
N LEU A 395 22.82 -12.99 -5.37
CA LEU A 395 22.70 -11.96 -4.36
C LEU A 395 21.23 -11.54 -4.18
N TYR A 396 20.64 -11.85 -3.03
CA TYR A 396 19.32 -11.39 -2.66
C TYR A 396 19.43 -10.07 -1.90
N VAL A 397 18.81 -9.01 -2.42
CA VAL A 397 18.74 -7.70 -1.76
C VAL A 397 17.33 -7.50 -1.23
N LEU A 398 17.17 -7.48 0.09
CA LEU A 398 15.89 -7.37 0.79
C LEU A 398 15.79 -5.98 1.43
N ASP A 399 14.79 -5.21 1.04
CA ASP A 399 14.56 -3.85 1.56
C ASP A 399 13.42 -3.89 2.56
N GLU A 400 13.75 -3.79 3.86
CA GLU A 400 12.85 -3.84 5.02
C GLU A 400 11.91 -5.06 5.02
N PRO A 401 12.44 -6.29 5.00
CA PRO A 401 11.61 -7.50 4.93
C PRO A 401 10.79 -7.76 6.22
N SER A 402 11.08 -7.07 7.32
CA SER A 402 10.34 -7.15 8.60
C SER A 402 9.02 -6.37 8.62
N ILE A 403 8.73 -5.55 7.61
CA ILE A 403 7.57 -4.66 7.62
C ILE A 403 6.28 -5.39 7.95
N GLY A 404 5.55 -4.87 8.96
CA GLY A 404 4.25 -5.40 9.40
C GLY A 404 4.33 -6.83 9.96
N LEU A 405 5.53 -7.30 10.36
CA LEU A 405 5.71 -8.57 11.03
C LEU A 405 5.58 -8.42 12.54
N HIS A 406 4.73 -9.28 13.10
CA HIS A 406 4.79 -9.53 14.54
C HIS A 406 6.11 -10.24 14.89
N PRO A 407 6.72 -9.97 16.05
CA PRO A 407 7.99 -10.63 16.49
C PRO A 407 8.00 -12.16 16.35
N SER A 408 6.87 -12.83 16.57
CA SER A 408 6.77 -14.29 16.38
C SER A 408 6.98 -14.74 14.92
N ASN A 409 6.76 -13.88 13.94
CA ASN A 409 6.90 -14.23 12.51
C ASN A 409 8.31 -13.90 11.97
N ILE A 410 9.10 -13.13 12.73
CA ILE A 410 10.50 -12.83 12.39
C ILE A 410 11.33 -14.12 12.35
N VAL A 411 11.07 -15.08 13.25
CA VAL A 411 11.75 -16.39 13.27
C VAL A 411 11.59 -17.13 11.93
N GLY A 412 10.39 -17.10 11.32
CA GLY A 412 10.17 -17.72 10.01
C GLY A 412 10.92 -16.99 8.89
N LEU A 413 10.98 -15.65 8.93
CA LEU A 413 11.71 -14.84 7.96
C LEU A 413 13.22 -15.11 8.05
N THR A 414 13.80 -15.16 9.27
CA THR A 414 15.21 -15.46 9.47
C THR A 414 15.54 -16.88 9.01
N GLY A 415 14.65 -17.85 9.27
CA GLY A 415 14.77 -19.22 8.73
C GLY A 415 14.88 -19.26 7.20
N VAL A 416 14.04 -18.50 6.51
CA VAL A 416 14.11 -18.40 5.03
C VAL A 416 15.42 -17.78 4.56
N MET A 417 15.95 -16.76 5.25
CA MET A 417 17.24 -16.16 4.90
C MET A 417 18.42 -17.14 5.13
N HIS A 418 18.39 -17.91 6.20
CA HIS A 418 19.38 -18.97 6.45
C HIS A 418 19.33 -20.08 5.39
N ASP A 419 18.12 -20.48 4.96
CA ASP A 419 17.96 -21.45 3.86
C ASP A 419 18.60 -20.94 2.56
N LEU A 420 18.41 -19.65 2.22
CA LEU A 420 19.06 -19.03 1.05
C LEU A 420 20.58 -19.09 1.13
N VAL A 421 21.15 -18.80 2.30
CA VAL A 421 22.60 -18.86 2.51
C VAL A 421 23.09 -20.31 2.46
N ALA A 422 22.35 -21.25 3.05
CA ALA A 422 22.68 -22.69 3.00
C ALA A 422 22.65 -23.23 1.56
N ASP A 423 21.78 -22.71 0.70
CA ASP A 423 21.73 -23.03 -0.73
C ASP A 423 22.87 -22.34 -1.54
N GLY A 424 23.84 -21.67 -0.89
CA GLY A 424 25.02 -21.06 -1.53
C GLY A 424 24.77 -19.67 -2.11
N ASN A 425 23.82 -18.93 -1.57
CA ASN A 425 23.53 -17.55 -1.96
C ASN A 425 24.06 -16.55 -0.93
N SER A 426 24.03 -15.27 -1.29
CA SER A 426 24.33 -14.15 -0.40
C SER A 426 23.07 -13.33 -0.18
N VAL A 427 22.85 -12.89 1.06
CA VAL A 427 21.71 -12.05 1.43
C VAL A 427 22.21 -10.70 1.93
N VAL A 428 21.76 -9.62 1.32
CA VAL A 428 21.93 -8.26 1.83
C VAL A 428 20.56 -7.75 2.23
N LEU A 429 20.39 -7.34 3.48
CA LEU A 429 19.14 -6.79 3.95
C LEU A 429 19.33 -5.36 4.49
N VAL A 430 18.39 -4.49 4.18
CA VAL A 430 18.21 -3.20 4.85
C VAL A 430 17.09 -3.40 5.84
N ASP A 431 17.39 -3.24 7.13
CA ASP A 431 16.35 -3.36 8.16
C ASP A 431 16.70 -2.52 9.39
N HIS A 432 15.72 -2.35 10.28
CA HIS A 432 15.83 -1.61 11.52
C HIS A 432 15.50 -2.47 12.74
N ASP A 433 14.84 -3.60 12.52
CA ASP A 433 14.45 -4.53 13.58
C ASP A 433 15.69 -5.20 14.17
N THR A 434 15.90 -5.01 15.48
CA THR A 434 17.06 -5.54 16.20
C THR A 434 17.07 -7.07 16.27
N GLN A 435 15.91 -7.73 16.17
CA GLN A 435 15.85 -9.21 16.15
C GLN A 435 16.47 -9.75 14.85
N ILE A 436 16.10 -9.15 13.71
CA ILE A 436 16.67 -9.55 12.41
C ILE A 436 18.14 -9.16 12.30
N LEU A 437 18.50 -7.95 12.75
CA LEU A 437 19.89 -7.49 12.69
C LEU A 437 20.84 -8.41 13.46
N LYS A 438 20.41 -9.00 14.56
CA LYS A 438 21.20 -9.96 15.36
C LYS A 438 21.50 -11.26 14.62
N GLU A 439 20.69 -11.64 13.63
CA GLU A 439 20.91 -12.85 12.82
C GLU A 439 21.91 -12.64 11.67
N ALA A 440 22.35 -11.39 11.43
CA ALA A 440 23.33 -11.10 10.39
C ALA A 440 24.74 -11.56 10.80
N GLY A 441 25.47 -12.18 9.88
CA GLY A 441 26.89 -12.51 10.07
C GLY A 441 27.80 -11.29 9.95
N TRP A 442 27.32 -10.24 9.23
CA TRP A 442 28.03 -8.97 9.03
C TRP A 442 27.05 -7.80 9.02
N LEU A 443 27.44 -6.68 9.60
CA LEU A 443 26.65 -5.45 9.62
C LEU A 443 27.46 -4.28 9.10
N ILE A 444 26.84 -3.48 8.23
CA ILE A 444 27.36 -2.21 7.72
C ILE A 444 26.42 -1.11 8.22
N GLU A 445 26.92 -0.18 9.01
CA GLU A 445 26.13 0.92 9.53
C GLU A 445 26.41 2.21 8.76
N MET A 446 25.33 2.77 8.19
CA MET A 446 25.35 4.02 7.44
C MET A 446 25.02 5.21 8.33
N GLY A 447 25.69 6.31 8.11
CA GLY A 447 25.48 7.53 8.91
C GLY A 447 26.40 8.67 8.47
N PRO A 448 26.79 9.57 9.43
CA PRO A 448 26.34 9.61 10.83
C PRO A 448 24.92 10.16 11.02
N GLU A 449 24.40 10.92 10.09
CA GLU A 449 23.07 11.55 10.11
C GLU A 449 22.34 11.27 8.79
N ALA A 450 21.20 11.91 8.60
CA ALA A 450 20.39 11.82 7.38
C ALA A 450 20.81 12.84 6.29
N GLY A 451 20.41 12.60 5.04
CA GLY A 451 20.56 13.54 3.94
C GLY A 451 21.99 13.92 3.65
N ALA A 452 22.26 15.23 3.49
CA ALA A 452 23.58 15.76 3.14
C ALA A 452 24.66 15.46 4.20
N LYS A 453 24.30 15.18 5.45
CA LYS A 453 25.24 14.81 6.52
C LYS A 453 25.40 13.30 6.68
N GLY A 454 24.62 12.52 5.93
CA GLY A 454 24.72 11.07 5.87
C GLY A 454 25.66 10.57 4.78
N GLY A 455 25.42 9.36 4.28
CA GLY A 455 26.06 8.79 3.11
C GLY A 455 27.46 8.23 3.33
N GLN A 456 27.84 7.92 4.58
CA GLN A 456 29.13 7.35 4.97
C GLN A 456 28.91 6.05 5.72
N VAL A 457 29.89 5.14 5.67
CA VAL A 457 29.95 3.99 6.56
C VAL A 457 30.58 4.44 7.86
N ILE A 458 29.87 4.33 8.98
CA ILE A 458 30.34 4.74 10.32
C ILE A 458 30.85 3.57 11.15
N ALA A 459 30.37 2.35 10.86
CA ALA A 459 30.84 1.11 11.47
C ALA A 459 30.60 -0.05 10.50
N GLU A 460 31.48 -1.05 10.51
CA GLU A 460 31.30 -2.34 9.83
C GLU A 460 31.96 -3.44 10.64
N GLY A 461 31.41 -4.64 10.62
CA GLY A 461 31.94 -5.77 11.33
C GLY A 461 30.88 -6.83 11.68
N THR A 462 31.25 -7.79 12.48
CA THR A 462 30.35 -8.75 13.12
C THR A 462 29.43 -8.03 14.13
N ILE A 463 28.31 -8.65 14.48
CA ILE A 463 27.38 -8.08 15.48
C ILE A 463 28.09 -7.79 16.81
N ALA A 464 28.99 -8.67 17.23
CA ALA A 464 29.77 -8.48 18.47
C ALA A 464 30.70 -7.25 18.41
N GLU A 465 31.35 -7.01 17.27
CA GLU A 465 32.18 -5.83 17.04
C GLU A 465 31.35 -4.54 16.99
N ILE A 466 30.20 -4.55 16.32
CA ILE A 466 29.28 -3.41 16.27
C ILE A 466 28.77 -3.04 17.66
N MET A 467 28.40 -4.02 18.49
CA MET A 467 27.98 -3.78 19.88
C MET A 467 29.05 -3.07 20.73
N GLN A 468 30.33 -3.26 20.43
CA GLN A 468 31.44 -2.64 21.14
C GLN A 468 31.92 -1.32 20.50
N ASN A 469 31.50 -1.02 19.27
CA ASN A 469 31.93 0.15 18.52
C ASN A 469 31.29 1.43 19.08
N LYS A 470 32.09 2.36 19.59
CA LYS A 470 31.62 3.64 20.17
C LYS A 470 30.98 4.56 19.13
N ASN A 471 31.31 4.41 17.87
CA ASN A 471 30.74 5.21 16.77
C ASN A 471 29.40 4.65 16.27
N SER A 472 29.06 3.42 16.62
CA SER A 472 27.83 2.78 16.23
C SER A 472 26.63 3.38 16.98
N LYS A 473 25.60 3.78 16.23
CA LYS A 473 24.32 4.24 16.77
C LYS A 473 23.34 3.08 17.03
N ILE A 474 23.46 1.98 16.28
CA ILE A 474 22.60 0.81 16.46
C ILE A 474 23.16 -0.13 17.55
N GLY A 475 24.46 -0.12 17.81
CA GLY A 475 25.14 -0.99 18.78
C GLY A 475 24.48 -1.03 20.16
N PRO A 476 24.14 0.10 20.80
CA PRO A 476 23.42 0.13 22.08
C PRO A 476 22.09 -0.62 22.05
N PHE A 477 21.33 -0.55 20.96
CA PHE A 477 20.04 -1.23 20.81
C PHE A 477 20.20 -2.74 20.57
N LEU A 478 21.28 -3.17 19.93
CA LEU A 478 21.62 -4.58 19.79
C LEU A 478 21.97 -5.24 21.13
N LYS A 479 22.42 -4.48 22.14
CA LYS A 479 22.68 -4.96 23.51
C LYS A 479 21.41 -5.22 24.33
N ALA A 480 20.23 -5.04 23.78
CA ALA A 480 18.94 -5.15 24.46
C ALA A 480 18.74 -4.13 25.62
N GLU A 481 19.39 -2.99 25.55
CA GLU A 481 19.15 -1.85 26.43
C GLU A 481 17.86 -1.11 26.00
N SER A 482 16.73 -1.84 26.00
CA SER A 482 15.43 -1.24 25.75
C SER A 482 15.04 -0.38 26.93
N SER A 483 14.78 0.91 26.70
CA SER A 483 14.37 1.83 27.75
C SER A 483 12.92 2.23 27.56
N VAL A 484 12.11 2.09 28.61
CA VAL A 484 10.86 2.84 28.73
C VAL A 484 11.25 4.31 28.92
N ILE A 485 10.94 5.16 27.95
CA ILE A 485 11.33 6.57 27.96
C ILE A 485 10.17 7.50 28.32
N ARG A 486 8.93 6.98 28.34
CA ARG A 486 7.72 7.72 28.73
C ARG A 486 7.31 7.41 30.15
N LYS A 487 6.76 8.40 30.84
CA LYS A 487 6.00 8.17 32.06
C LYS A 487 4.63 7.61 31.65
N GLN A 488 4.40 6.35 31.96
CA GLN A 488 3.15 5.65 31.70
C GLN A 488 2.13 5.93 32.81
N ALA A 489 0.83 5.88 32.47
CA ALA A 489 -0.24 5.92 33.46
C ALA A 489 -0.28 4.60 34.24
N THR A 490 -0.67 4.70 35.52
CA THR A 490 -0.95 3.51 36.33
C THR A 490 -2.25 2.83 35.89
N ALA A 491 -2.45 1.58 36.26
CA ALA A 491 -3.69 0.86 35.94
C ALA A 491 -4.94 1.53 36.57
N GLU A 492 -4.77 2.17 37.70
CA GLU A 492 -5.82 2.87 38.42
C GLU A 492 -6.22 4.19 37.72
N GLU A 493 -5.23 4.92 37.18
CA GLU A 493 -5.44 6.21 36.49
C GLU A 493 -5.82 6.08 35.02
N MET A 494 -5.90 4.84 34.51
CA MET A 494 -6.01 4.58 33.07
C MET A 494 -7.23 5.24 32.43
N PHE A 495 -8.39 5.21 33.08
CA PHE A 495 -9.64 5.70 32.56
C PHE A 495 -10.14 7.01 33.20
N ASP A 496 -9.29 7.74 33.92
CA ASP A 496 -9.67 8.98 34.62
C ASP A 496 -10.20 10.07 33.67
N ALA A 497 -9.67 10.16 32.47
CA ALA A 497 -10.12 11.08 31.43
C ALA A 497 -11.35 10.56 30.63
N GLY A 498 -11.90 9.39 31.00
CA GLY A 498 -13.01 8.72 30.34
C GLY A 498 -12.53 7.65 29.35
N ARG A 499 -13.49 7.12 28.58
CA ARG A 499 -13.23 6.04 27.62
C ARG A 499 -13.93 6.29 26.29
N ILE A 500 -13.40 5.62 25.26
CA ILE A 500 -14.09 5.37 23.99
C ILE A 500 -14.55 3.92 24.05
N HIS A 501 -15.84 3.68 23.90
CA HIS A 501 -16.41 2.33 23.87
C HIS A 501 -16.80 1.97 22.44
N LEU A 502 -16.41 0.80 21.97
CA LEU A 502 -16.78 0.24 20.66
C LEU A 502 -17.37 -1.14 20.83
N GLU A 503 -18.56 -1.36 20.26
CA GLU A 503 -19.15 -2.69 20.05
C GLU A 503 -19.28 -2.94 18.56
N THR A 504 -18.76 -4.07 18.07
CA THR A 504 -18.84 -4.46 16.67
C THR A 504 -19.41 -5.87 16.52
N GLY A 505 -20.23 -6.06 15.50
CA GLY A 505 -20.63 -7.37 15.01
C GLY A 505 -19.48 -8.06 14.26
N ALA A 506 -19.79 -9.22 13.65
CA ALA A 506 -18.80 -9.92 12.84
C ALA A 506 -18.47 -9.14 11.56
N ILE A 507 -17.18 -8.95 11.31
CA ILE A 507 -16.67 -8.36 10.06
C ILE A 507 -15.34 -9.02 9.68
N HIS A 508 -15.25 -9.59 8.48
CA HIS A 508 -14.08 -10.34 8.03
C HIS A 508 -13.64 -11.41 9.03
N THR A 509 -12.45 -11.27 9.63
CA THR A 509 -11.96 -12.18 10.67
C THR A 509 -12.36 -11.76 12.07
N VAL A 510 -12.79 -10.51 12.28
CA VAL A 510 -13.18 -9.99 13.59
C VAL A 510 -14.54 -10.58 13.97
N LYS A 511 -14.58 -11.22 15.13
CA LYS A 511 -15.78 -11.78 15.75
C LYS A 511 -16.50 -10.67 16.53
N PRO A 512 -17.81 -10.83 16.85
CA PRO A 512 -18.48 -9.87 17.70
C PRO A 512 -17.70 -9.63 18.99
N LEU A 513 -17.36 -8.39 19.27
CA LEU A 513 -16.60 -8.00 20.46
C LEU A 513 -16.94 -6.59 20.90
N ALA A 514 -16.63 -6.31 22.17
CA ALA A 514 -16.65 -4.98 22.75
C ALA A 514 -15.28 -4.64 23.33
N VAL A 515 -14.86 -3.38 23.18
CA VAL A 515 -13.57 -2.90 23.66
C VAL A 515 -13.69 -1.47 24.18
N ASP A 516 -13.00 -1.21 25.32
CA ASP A 516 -12.84 0.11 25.91
C ASP A 516 -11.43 0.64 25.65
N ILE A 517 -11.31 1.88 25.20
CA ILE A 517 -10.05 2.55 24.91
C ILE A 517 -9.95 3.80 25.80
N PRO A 518 -8.89 3.96 26.62
CA PRO A 518 -8.76 5.10 27.51
C PRO A 518 -8.53 6.40 26.73
N LYS A 519 -9.21 7.48 27.14
CA LYS A 519 -9.01 8.82 26.56
C LYS A 519 -7.75 9.48 27.13
N GLY A 520 -7.12 10.34 26.32
CA GLY A 520 -5.93 11.09 26.74
C GLY A 520 -4.71 10.20 27.06
N ARG A 521 -4.62 9.03 26.45
CA ARG A 521 -3.57 8.03 26.66
C ARG A 521 -3.01 7.52 25.33
N LEU A 522 -1.85 6.88 25.38
CA LEU A 522 -1.30 6.09 24.27
C LEU A 522 -1.83 4.65 24.35
N THR A 523 -2.75 4.31 23.47
CA THR A 523 -3.22 2.94 23.30
C THR A 523 -2.56 2.29 22.10
N VAL A 524 -1.94 1.12 22.28
CA VAL A 524 -1.38 0.32 21.20
C VAL A 524 -2.24 -0.89 20.94
N VAL A 525 -2.65 -1.07 19.69
CA VAL A 525 -3.36 -2.27 19.20
C VAL A 525 -2.38 -3.17 18.50
N THR A 526 -2.12 -4.32 19.08
CA THR A 526 -1.11 -5.27 18.61
C THR A 526 -1.68 -6.67 18.43
N GLY A 527 -0.84 -7.64 18.08
CA GLY A 527 -1.21 -9.04 17.87
C GLY A 527 -0.64 -9.60 16.57
N VAL A 528 -0.73 -10.90 16.40
CA VAL A 528 -0.16 -11.60 15.23
C VAL A 528 -0.73 -11.10 13.91
N SER A 529 -0.01 -11.33 12.81
CA SER A 529 -0.49 -10.94 11.47
C SER A 529 -1.81 -11.65 11.13
N GLY A 530 -2.77 -10.89 10.56
CA GLY A 530 -4.11 -11.41 10.24
C GLY A 530 -5.05 -11.60 11.43
N SER A 531 -4.71 -11.11 12.64
CA SER A 531 -5.58 -11.20 13.83
C SER A 531 -6.78 -10.23 13.81
N GLY A 532 -6.87 -9.31 12.83
CA GLY A 532 -7.99 -8.39 12.68
C GLY A 532 -7.77 -6.98 13.22
N LYS A 533 -6.53 -6.58 13.57
CA LYS A 533 -6.19 -5.24 14.09
C LYS A 533 -6.69 -4.10 13.19
N THR A 534 -6.30 -4.15 11.92
CA THR A 534 -6.66 -3.15 10.91
C THR A 534 -8.18 -3.08 10.74
N THR A 535 -8.85 -4.23 10.69
CA THR A 535 -10.32 -4.31 10.59
C THR A 535 -11.00 -3.70 11.81
N LEU A 536 -10.52 -4.01 13.03
CA LEU A 536 -11.09 -3.44 14.27
C LEU A 536 -10.93 -1.91 14.31
N ILE A 537 -9.77 -1.41 13.94
CA ILE A 537 -9.49 0.04 14.06
C ILE A 537 -9.93 0.81 12.82
N LEU A 538 -9.44 0.42 11.61
CA LEU A 538 -9.66 1.23 10.40
C LEU A 538 -11.03 1.01 9.77
N GLU A 539 -11.60 -0.20 9.89
CA GLU A 539 -12.89 -0.51 9.28
C GLU A 539 -14.06 -0.43 10.26
N SER A 540 -13.82 -0.43 11.58
CA SER A 540 -14.89 -0.34 12.60
C SER A 540 -14.78 0.92 13.44
N LEU A 541 -13.67 1.15 14.18
CA LEU A 541 -13.53 2.29 15.09
C LEU A 541 -13.52 3.63 14.34
N VAL A 542 -12.70 3.77 13.30
CA VAL A 542 -12.56 5.04 12.54
C VAL A 542 -13.89 5.45 11.91
N PRO A 543 -14.57 4.61 11.11
CA PRO A 543 -15.86 5.00 10.52
C PRO A 543 -16.96 5.13 11.57
N GLY A 544 -16.94 4.34 12.65
CA GLY A 544 -17.87 4.49 13.78
C GLY A 544 -17.74 5.83 14.48
N LEU A 545 -16.52 6.23 14.85
CA LEU A 545 -16.23 7.52 15.46
C LEU A 545 -16.54 8.69 14.50
N THR A 546 -16.23 8.55 13.23
CA THR A 546 -16.53 9.57 12.21
C THR A 546 -18.03 9.77 12.08
N ALA A 547 -18.80 8.68 12.03
CA ALA A 547 -20.27 8.76 11.97
C ALA A 547 -20.84 9.39 13.24
N ALA A 548 -20.38 8.99 14.43
CA ALA A 548 -20.82 9.54 15.70
C ALA A 548 -20.52 11.05 15.83
N THR A 549 -19.34 11.50 15.41
CA THR A 549 -18.95 12.92 15.48
C THR A 549 -19.63 13.80 14.43
N SER A 550 -20.05 13.23 13.28
CA SER A 550 -20.74 13.95 12.20
C SER A 550 -22.26 13.77 12.21
N GLY A 551 -22.82 13.01 13.17
CA GLY A 551 -24.26 12.72 13.25
C GLY A 551 -24.77 11.85 12.11
N GLN A 552 -23.91 11.06 11.48
CA GLN A 552 -24.25 10.12 10.42
C GLN A 552 -24.65 8.76 10.98
N LYS A 553 -25.28 7.92 10.13
CA LYS A 553 -25.62 6.54 10.49
C LYS A 553 -24.34 5.72 10.66
N LEU A 554 -24.29 4.91 11.74
CA LEU A 554 -23.19 3.97 11.95
C LEU A 554 -23.11 2.93 10.82
N PRO A 555 -21.91 2.45 10.48
CA PRO A 555 -21.75 1.28 9.61
C PRO A 555 -22.54 0.08 10.13
N GLU A 556 -23.05 -0.76 9.24
CA GLU A 556 -23.96 -1.88 9.59
C GLU A 556 -23.39 -2.83 10.65
N HIS A 557 -22.09 -3.09 10.59
CA HIS A 557 -21.40 -3.98 11.55
C HIS A 557 -21.00 -3.30 12.85
N VAL A 558 -21.08 -1.97 12.96
CA VAL A 558 -20.78 -1.21 14.19
C VAL A 558 -22.08 -1.07 14.98
N LEU A 559 -22.19 -1.83 16.08
CA LEU A 559 -23.40 -1.90 16.88
C LEU A 559 -23.55 -0.70 17.81
N ASN A 560 -22.42 -0.26 18.41
CA ASN A 560 -22.42 0.87 19.33
C ASN A 560 -21.04 1.57 19.35
N VAL A 561 -21.04 2.90 19.42
CA VAL A 561 -19.85 3.72 19.67
C VAL A 561 -20.22 4.82 20.64
N GLN A 562 -19.53 4.87 21.79
CA GLN A 562 -19.65 5.96 22.77
C GLN A 562 -18.29 6.67 22.84
N ALA A 563 -18.27 7.96 22.56
CA ALA A 563 -17.06 8.75 22.48
C ALA A 563 -17.31 10.19 22.96
N ASP A 564 -17.85 10.32 24.19
CA ASP A 564 -18.22 11.61 24.75
C ASP A 564 -17.04 12.58 24.78
N GLY A 565 -17.26 13.78 24.28
CA GLY A 565 -16.26 14.85 24.20
C GLY A 565 -15.25 14.71 23.04
N ILE A 566 -15.31 13.68 22.21
CA ILE A 566 -14.49 13.58 21.00
C ILE A 566 -15.11 14.45 19.88
N ARG A 567 -14.33 15.35 19.32
CA ARG A 567 -14.77 16.30 18.27
C ARG A 567 -14.21 15.99 16.89
N SER A 568 -13.06 15.33 16.80
CA SER A 568 -12.44 15.02 15.53
C SER A 568 -11.64 13.73 15.56
N VAL A 569 -11.65 13.04 14.42
CA VAL A 569 -10.89 11.81 14.19
C VAL A 569 -9.85 12.08 13.10
N LYS A 570 -8.59 11.76 13.35
CA LYS A 570 -7.45 11.99 12.47
C LYS A 570 -6.76 10.67 12.19
N LEU A 571 -6.92 10.17 10.98
CA LEU A 571 -6.21 8.96 10.53
C LEU A 571 -4.89 9.35 9.85
N ILE A 572 -3.80 8.79 10.36
CA ILE A 572 -2.44 8.95 9.86
C ILE A 572 -1.94 7.57 9.40
N ASP A 573 -2.13 7.28 8.13
CA ASP A 573 -1.76 6.01 7.51
C ASP A 573 -0.61 6.17 6.50
N ALA A 574 -0.03 5.04 6.06
CA ALA A 574 1.08 5.01 5.10
C ALA A 574 0.64 5.21 3.63
N THR A 575 -0.62 5.56 3.37
CA THR A 575 -1.07 5.82 1.99
C THR A 575 -0.26 6.97 1.37
N PRO A 576 0.15 6.87 0.10
CA PRO A 576 0.91 7.92 -0.56
C PRO A 576 0.21 9.28 -0.47
N ILE A 577 0.99 10.32 -0.19
CA ILE A 577 0.51 11.70 -0.19
C ILE A 577 0.53 12.22 -1.63
N GLY A 578 -0.64 12.34 -2.23
CA GLY A 578 -0.78 12.85 -3.59
C GLY A 578 -0.30 11.86 -4.66
N ILE A 579 -1.01 11.83 -5.78
CA ILE A 579 -0.69 11.01 -6.96
C ILE A 579 0.09 11.87 -7.99
N ASN A 580 0.25 13.16 -7.70
CA ASN A 580 0.75 14.13 -8.65
C ASN A 580 2.20 14.55 -8.29
N VAL A 581 3.12 14.34 -9.20
CA VAL A 581 4.53 14.83 -9.15
C VAL A 581 4.66 16.34 -8.87
N ARG A 582 3.59 17.10 -8.98
CA ARG A 582 3.53 18.52 -8.64
C ARG A 582 3.32 18.81 -7.15
N SER A 583 3.02 17.79 -6.34
CA SER A 583 2.96 17.93 -4.89
C SER A 583 4.35 17.79 -4.29
N THR A 584 4.77 18.77 -3.48
CA THR A 584 6.06 18.75 -2.78
C THR A 584 5.87 18.83 -1.27
N VAL A 585 6.91 18.52 -0.52
CA VAL A 585 6.95 18.67 0.94
C VAL A 585 6.52 20.09 1.35
N ALA A 586 7.05 21.12 0.69
CA ALA A 586 6.69 22.50 0.97
C ALA A 586 5.23 22.84 0.68
N THR A 587 4.65 22.32 -0.39
CA THR A 587 3.23 22.55 -0.71
C THR A 587 2.31 21.83 0.26
N TYR A 588 2.63 20.59 0.62
CA TYR A 588 1.82 19.83 1.55
C TYR A 588 1.84 20.38 2.98
N ALA A 589 3.02 20.83 3.44
CA ALA A 589 3.18 21.51 4.72
C ALA A 589 2.69 22.98 4.71
N ASN A 590 2.11 23.47 3.62
CA ASN A 590 1.69 24.86 3.44
C ASN A 590 2.81 25.91 3.59
N VAL A 591 4.06 25.51 3.50
CA VAL A 591 5.24 26.40 3.55
C VAL A 591 5.34 27.19 2.25
N HIS A 592 5.15 26.55 1.12
CA HIS A 592 5.27 27.17 -0.21
C HIS A 592 4.32 28.35 -0.40
N ASP A 593 3.07 28.24 0.07
CA ASP A 593 2.09 29.32 -0.06
C ASP A 593 2.46 30.55 0.76
N GLU A 594 3.08 30.38 1.92
CA GLU A 594 3.58 31.50 2.72
C GLU A 594 4.81 32.15 2.05
N LEU A 595 5.74 31.32 1.55
CA LEU A 595 6.91 31.83 0.83
C LEU A 595 6.49 32.64 -0.40
N ARG A 596 5.52 32.20 -1.20
CA ARG A 596 5.01 32.95 -2.36
C ARG A 596 4.51 34.35 -1.97
N LYS A 597 3.79 34.47 -0.84
CA LYS A 597 3.31 35.76 -0.33
C LYS A 597 4.45 36.64 0.09
N ILE A 598 5.52 36.10 0.67
CA ILE A 598 6.68 36.83 1.14
C ILE A 598 7.50 37.32 -0.05
N PHE A 599 7.80 36.45 -1.02
CA PHE A 599 8.55 36.82 -2.22
C PHE A 599 7.85 37.90 -3.05
N ALA A 600 6.51 37.86 -3.15
CA ALA A 600 5.75 38.88 -3.83
C ALA A 600 5.82 40.27 -3.19
N ARG A 601 6.30 40.39 -1.94
CA ARG A 601 6.47 41.63 -1.22
C ARG A 601 7.88 42.24 -1.34
N THR A 602 8.84 41.53 -1.89
CA THR A 602 10.20 42.00 -2.11
C THR A 602 10.24 43.13 -3.15
N GLU A 603 11.24 44.00 -3.06
CA GLU A 603 11.39 45.11 -4.02
C GLU A 603 11.65 44.61 -5.44
N ASP A 604 12.41 43.51 -5.58
CA ASP A 604 12.63 42.85 -6.88
C ASP A 604 11.33 42.42 -7.52
N ALA A 605 10.45 41.75 -6.77
CA ALA A 605 9.14 41.28 -7.27
C ALA A 605 8.24 42.47 -7.68
N LYS A 606 8.22 43.54 -6.91
CA LYS A 606 7.46 44.77 -7.22
C LYS A 606 7.98 45.40 -8.50
N THR A 607 9.31 45.54 -8.64
CA THR A 607 9.95 46.12 -9.82
C THR A 607 9.67 45.29 -11.09
N LEU A 608 9.65 43.98 -10.97
CA LEU A 608 9.38 43.07 -12.07
C LEU A 608 7.87 42.81 -12.28
N GLY A 609 7.00 43.33 -11.44
CA GLY A 609 5.55 43.23 -11.54
C GLY A 609 5.00 41.85 -11.18
N PHE A 610 5.72 41.03 -10.39
CA PHE A 610 5.30 39.70 -9.99
C PHE A 610 4.44 39.71 -8.73
N LYS A 611 3.34 38.96 -8.78
CA LYS A 611 2.39 38.73 -7.68
C LYS A 611 2.55 37.33 -7.07
N ALA A 612 1.97 37.08 -5.91
CA ALA A 612 2.06 35.78 -5.23
C ALA A 612 1.58 34.59 -6.10
N GLY A 613 0.62 34.79 -6.99
CA GLY A 613 0.18 33.80 -7.96
C GLY A 613 1.26 33.42 -8.98
N ASP A 614 2.11 34.36 -9.38
CA ASP A 614 3.13 34.15 -10.41
C ASP A 614 4.24 33.19 -9.93
N PHE A 615 4.48 33.11 -8.60
CA PHE A 615 5.42 32.19 -7.97
C PHE A 615 4.89 30.76 -7.80
N SER A 616 3.70 30.44 -8.32
CA SER A 616 3.21 29.05 -8.35
C SER A 616 3.84 28.29 -9.52
N TYR A 617 4.63 27.26 -9.23
CA TYR A 617 5.14 26.38 -10.31
C TYR A 617 4.04 25.50 -10.94
N ASN A 618 2.81 25.47 -10.39
CA ASN A 618 1.67 24.77 -10.99
C ASN A 618 0.92 25.61 -12.03
N THR A 619 0.73 26.91 -11.76
CA THR A 619 -0.15 27.77 -12.56
C THR A 619 0.41 29.17 -12.81
N GLY A 620 1.54 29.52 -12.18
CA GLY A 620 2.10 30.87 -12.21
C GLY A 620 2.93 31.15 -13.48
N LYS A 621 3.22 32.43 -13.71
CA LYS A 621 4.04 32.88 -14.85
C LYS A 621 5.51 32.48 -14.74
N LEU A 622 6.01 32.30 -13.52
CA LEU A 622 7.39 31.90 -13.23
C LEU A 622 7.60 30.39 -13.25
N ARG A 623 6.61 29.63 -13.77
CA ARG A 623 6.71 28.20 -13.99
C ARG A 623 7.65 27.91 -15.16
N CYS A 624 8.48 26.89 -15.05
CA CYS A 624 9.32 26.44 -16.15
C CYS A 624 8.45 26.03 -17.36
N PRO A 625 8.64 26.65 -18.55
CA PRO A 625 7.81 26.36 -19.72
C PRO A 625 8.13 24.99 -20.33
N THR A 626 9.35 24.47 -20.17
CA THR A 626 9.80 23.22 -20.77
C THR A 626 9.21 21.99 -20.09
N CYS A 627 9.21 21.95 -18.76
CA CYS A 627 8.64 20.83 -18.00
C CYS A 627 7.25 21.13 -17.43
N ASP A 628 6.69 22.27 -17.73
CA ASP A 628 5.38 22.69 -17.21
C ASP A 628 5.28 22.63 -15.68
N GLY A 629 6.41 22.90 -14.98
CA GLY A 629 6.51 22.91 -13.52
C GLY A 629 6.60 21.54 -12.85
N THR A 630 6.82 20.46 -13.60
CA THR A 630 7.05 19.12 -13.04
C THR A 630 8.48 18.93 -12.53
N GLY A 631 9.45 19.68 -13.09
CA GLY A 631 10.87 19.51 -12.78
C GLY A 631 11.53 18.39 -13.58
N VAL A 632 10.74 17.48 -14.17
CA VAL A 632 11.20 16.31 -14.93
C VAL A 632 10.54 16.28 -16.32
N ILE A 633 11.16 15.57 -17.25
CA ILE A 633 10.62 15.27 -18.58
C ILE A 633 10.52 13.76 -18.69
N ASN A 634 9.33 13.27 -19.03
CA ASN A 634 9.10 11.87 -19.35
C ASN A 634 9.45 11.65 -20.83
N LEU A 635 10.42 10.79 -21.06
CA LEU A 635 10.74 10.31 -22.39
C LEU A 635 9.98 9.00 -22.62
N ASP A 636 8.94 9.07 -23.45
CA ASP A 636 8.31 7.88 -24.01
C ASP A 636 9.27 7.28 -25.06
N VAL A 637 10.05 6.30 -24.63
CA VAL A 637 10.94 5.55 -25.51
C VAL A 637 10.22 4.26 -25.89
N GLN A 638 9.70 4.18 -27.12
CA GLN A 638 9.03 2.98 -27.62
C GLN A 638 9.80 1.71 -27.22
N PHE A 639 9.11 0.79 -26.53
CA PHE A 639 9.63 -0.50 -26.04
C PHE A 639 10.56 -0.46 -24.79
N LEU A 640 10.73 0.70 -24.14
CA LEU A 640 11.40 0.83 -22.84
C LEU A 640 10.41 1.40 -21.80
N PRO A 641 10.62 1.16 -20.51
CA PRO A 641 9.90 1.91 -19.47
C PRO A 641 10.12 3.42 -19.67
N ASP A 642 9.11 4.23 -19.39
CA ASP A 642 9.23 5.68 -19.40
C ASP A 642 10.44 6.10 -18.57
N VAL A 643 11.35 6.86 -19.17
CA VAL A 643 12.54 7.37 -18.50
C VAL A 643 12.27 8.80 -18.07
N GLU A 644 12.23 9.03 -16.78
CA GLU A 644 12.17 10.36 -16.21
C GLU A 644 13.59 10.96 -16.14
N ILE A 645 13.79 12.10 -16.75
CA ILE A 645 15.04 12.85 -16.66
C ILE A 645 14.80 14.22 -16.07
N PRO A 646 15.71 14.78 -15.25
CA PRO A 646 15.62 16.16 -14.81
C PRO A 646 15.49 17.10 -16.00
N CYS A 647 14.59 18.06 -15.92
CA CYS A 647 14.39 19.03 -16.99
C CYS A 647 15.71 19.78 -17.29
N PRO A 648 16.17 19.80 -18.55
CA PRO A 648 17.45 20.41 -18.90
C PRO A 648 17.50 21.94 -18.63
N ASP A 649 16.35 22.61 -18.70
CA ASP A 649 16.28 24.06 -18.50
C ASP A 649 16.25 24.46 -17.05
N CYS A 650 15.36 23.89 -16.25
CA CYS A 650 15.23 24.23 -14.83
C CYS A 650 16.03 23.31 -13.90
N ARG A 651 16.59 22.21 -14.39
CA ARG A 651 17.39 21.22 -13.62
C ARG A 651 16.70 20.71 -12.36
N GLY A 652 15.38 20.52 -12.44
CA GLY A 652 14.56 20.04 -11.31
C GLY A 652 13.92 21.15 -10.48
N SER A 653 14.34 22.40 -10.58
CA SER A 653 13.82 23.51 -9.76
C SER A 653 12.34 23.86 -10.01
N ARG A 654 11.75 23.42 -11.13
CA ARG A 654 10.36 23.66 -11.54
C ARG A 654 10.05 25.08 -11.99
N TYR A 655 11.03 26.01 -11.86
CA TYR A 655 10.87 27.43 -12.10
C TYR A 655 11.60 27.89 -13.36
N ASP A 656 11.08 28.94 -13.97
CA ASP A 656 11.78 29.72 -15.01
C ASP A 656 12.97 30.49 -14.38
N LYS A 657 13.94 30.85 -15.23
CA LYS A 657 15.13 31.62 -14.85
C LYS A 657 14.81 32.98 -14.21
N ASP A 658 13.65 33.57 -14.55
CA ASP A 658 13.23 34.85 -13.97
C ASP A 658 12.86 34.73 -12.50
N ALA A 659 12.46 33.57 -12.01
CA ALA A 659 12.24 33.35 -10.58
C ALA A 659 13.51 33.52 -9.73
N ALA A 660 14.68 33.22 -10.30
CA ALA A 660 15.96 33.39 -9.63
C ALA A 660 16.41 34.85 -9.49
N LYS A 661 15.78 35.80 -10.23
CA LYS A 661 16.05 37.21 -10.14
C LYS A 661 15.43 37.87 -8.90
N VAL A 662 14.38 37.26 -8.34
CA VAL A 662 13.73 37.75 -7.13
C VAL A 662 14.42 37.16 -5.91
N LYS A 663 15.06 38.01 -5.13
CA LYS A 663 15.86 37.59 -3.97
C LYS A 663 15.21 38.06 -2.66
N TYR A 664 15.29 37.16 -1.67
CA TYR A 664 14.91 37.44 -0.29
C TYR A 664 16.17 37.43 0.59
N PRO A 665 16.37 38.48 1.44
CA PRO A 665 17.48 38.50 2.38
C PRO A 665 17.21 37.52 3.53
N ALA A 666 17.83 36.36 3.48
CA ALA A 666 17.68 35.35 4.49
C ALA A 666 18.34 35.75 5.84
N ALA A 667 17.85 35.21 6.95
CA ALA A 667 18.33 35.53 8.29
C ALA A 667 19.82 35.18 8.51
N ASN A 668 20.39 34.30 7.69
CA ASN A 668 21.83 34.00 7.70
C ASN A 668 22.69 34.98 6.90
N GLY A 669 22.10 36.06 6.38
CA GLY A 669 22.79 37.13 5.61
C GLY A 669 22.97 36.81 4.12
N GLN A 670 22.47 35.67 3.62
CA GLN A 670 22.51 35.33 2.20
C GLN A 670 21.24 35.80 1.48
N TYR A 671 21.37 36.10 0.18
CA TYR A 671 20.24 36.39 -0.67
C TYR A 671 19.79 35.14 -1.39
N CYS A 672 18.59 34.64 -1.08
CA CYS A 672 18.04 33.40 -1.64
C CYS A 672 16.84 33.70 -2.54
N SER A 673 16.76 33.07 -3.69
CA SER A 673 15.54 33.00 -4.49
C SER A 673 14.58 31.91 -3.97
N LEU A 674 13.34 31.91 -4.45
CA LEU A 674 12.40 30.84 -4.10
C LEU A 674 12.87 29.47 -4.58
N PRO A 675 13.39 29.30 -5.82
CA PRO A 675 14.06 28.05 -6.22
C PRO A 675 15.16 27.61 -5.27
N ASP A 676 16.05 28.54 -4.83
CA ASP A 676 17.14 28.21 -3.90
C ASP A 676 16.60 27.66 -2.57
N LEU A 677 15.50 28.24 -2.04
CA LEU A 677 14.86 27.74 -0.83
C LEU A 677 14.20 26.36 -1.03
N MET A 678 13.62 26.12 -2.20
CA MET A 678 13.01 24.81 -2.50
C MET A 678 14.05 23.70 -2.57
N ASP A 679 15.27 23.99 -2.96
CA ASP A 679 16.37 23.03 -3.01
C ASP A 679 17.04 22.79 -1.64
N MET A 680 16.76 23.64 -0.63
CA MET A 680 17.28 23.47 0.72
C MET A 680 16.59 22.32 1.45
N ASP A 681 17.35 21.56 2.25
CA ASP A 681 16.77 20.72 3.29
C ASP A 681 16.06 21.56 4.37
N ILE A 682 15.08 20.94 5.05
CA ILE A 682 14.24 21.62 6.04
C ILE A 682 15.08 22.24 7.17
N SER A 683 16.17 21.60 7.59
CA SER A 683 17.02 22.11 8.67
C SER A 683 17.78 23.38 8.24
N THR A 684 18.27 23.40 7.01
CA THR A 684 18.94 24.56 6.39
C THR A 684 17.93 25.68 6.12
N ALA A 685 16.77 25.37 5.56
CA ALA A 685 15.68 26.31 5.31
C ALA A 685 15.16 26.95 6.62
N LEU A 686 15.10 26.18 7.72
CA LEU A 686 14.74 26.70 9.04
C LEU A 686 15.68 27.81 9.51
N THR A 687 16.98 27.68 9.23
CA THR A 687 17.97 28.71 9.55
C THR A 687 17.84 29.90 8.62
N ALA A 688 17.65 29.68 7.32
CA ALA A 688 17.48 30.74 6.35
C ALA A 688 16.21 31.59 6.57
N CYS A 689 15.13 30.94 7.05
CA CYS A 689 13.82 31.55 7.29
C CYS A 689 13.56 31.85 8.78
N ALA A 690 14.59 32.01 9.60
CA ALA A 690 14.46 32.17 11.06
C ALA A 690 13.65 33.43 11.48
N ASP A 691 13.64 34.45 10.66
CA ASP A 691 12.88 35.71 10.81
C ASP A 691 11.39 35.57 10.38
N LEU A 692 11.04 34.55 9.60
CA LEU A 692 9.70 34.32 9.10
C LEU A 692 8.89 33.45 10.07
N LYS A 693 8.22 34.08 11.05
CA LYS A 693 7.55 33.38 12.17
C LYS A 693 6.70 32.16 11.74
N THR A 694 5.79 32.32 10.77
CA THR A 694 4.88 31.24 10.33
C THR A 694 5.64 30.11 9.62
N VAL A 695 6.55 30.47 8.73
CA VAL A 695 7.40 29.49 7.99
C VAL A 695 8.28 28.75 8.99
N ARG A 696 8.94 29.45 9.89
CA ARG A 696 9.80 28.86 10.93
C ARG A 696 9.03 27.86 11.79
N GLN A 697 7.83 28.20 12.24
CA GLN A 697 7.01 27.29 13.04
C GLN A 697 6.70 25.98 12.29
N ARG A 698 6.30 26.08 11.02
CA ARG A 698 6.00 24.89 10.18
C ARG A 698 7.26 24.05 9.92
N LEU A 699 8.37 24.68 9.60
CA LEU A 699 9.65 23.99 9.40
C LEU A 699 10.17 23.33 10.69
N GLN A 700 9.96 23.97 11.85
CA GLN A 700 10.32 23.40 13.14
C GLN A 700 9.53 22.12 13.43
N VAL A 701 8.22 22.10 13.17
CA VAL A 701 7.39 20.89 13.32
C VAL A 701 7.91 19.76 12.43
N LEU A 702 8.24 20.04 11.17
CA LEU A 702 8.81 19.04 10.27
C LEU A 702 10.15 18.49 10.79
N LYS A 703 11.01 19.36 11.28
CA LYS A 703 12.30 18.96 11.88
C LYS A 703 12.11 18.12 13.14
N ASP A 704 11.18 18.52 14.02
CA ASP A 704 10.84 17.80 15.26
C ASP A 704 10.28 16.41 15.01
N LEU A 705 9.66 16.20 13.83
CA LEU A 705 9.19 14.90 13.33
C LEU A 705 10.28 14.07 12.64
N GLY A 706 11.55 14.50 12.69
CA GLY A 706 12.67 13.80 12.07
C GLY A 706 12.71 13.91 10.54
N LEU A 707 12.02 14.89 9.94
CA LEU A 707 12.02 15.15 8.49
C LEU A 707 13.02 16.23 8.06
N GLY A 708 13.90 16.67 8.97
CA GLY A 708 14.81 17.79 8.76
C GLY A 708 15.77 17.66 7.57
N TYR A 709 15.96 16.45 7.07
CA TYR A 709 16.82 16.13 5.92
C TYR A 709 16.13 16.19 4.55
N LEU A 710 14.80 16.17 4.51
CA LEU A 710 14.05 16.27 3.25
C LEU A 710 14.20 17.68 2.67
N THR A 711 14.29 17.77 1.34
CA THR A 711 14.28 19.08 0.68
C THR A 711 12.84 19.61 0.58
N LEU A 712 12.69 20.92 0.59
CA LEU A 712 11.36 21.54 0.46
C LEU A 712 10.71 21.23 -0.89
N GLY A 713 11.51 21.05 -1.94
CA GLY A 713 11.07 20.67 -3.29
C GLY A 713 10.89 19.17 -3.51
N GLU A 714 11.20 18.32 -2.51
CA GLU A 714 11.02 16.86 -2.61
C GLU A 714 9.59 16.49 -3.00
N GLU A 715 9.44 15.62 -3.96
CA GLU A 715 8.13 15.16 -4.43
C GLU A 715 7.45 14.26 -3.40
N THR A 716 6.17 14.51 -3.10
CA THR A 716 5.46 13.68 -2.13
C THR A 716 5.28 12.22 -2.54
N PRO A 717 5.15 11.85 -3.84
CA PRO A 717 5.11 10.45 -4.25
C PRO A 717 6.43 9.69 -4.05
N SER A 718 7.58 10.37 -3.98
CA SER A 718 8.89 9.74 -3.77
C SER A 718 9.17 9.38 -2.30
N LEU A 719 8.38 9.92 -1.37
CA LEU A 719 8.55 9.72 0.06
C LEU A 719 8.30 8.26 0.47
N SER A 720 9.09 7.76 1.40
CA SER A 720 8.83 6.48 2.07
C SER A 720 7.51 6.52 2.86
N GLY A 721 6.99 5.33 3.26
CA GLY A 721 5.74 5.26 4.03
C GLY A 721 5.78 6.07 5.32
N GLY A 722 6.86 5.92 6.07
CA GLY A 722 7.03 6.65 7.32
C GLY A 722 7.24 8.15 7.15
N GLU A 723 7.94 8.59 6.09
CA GLU A 723 8.06 10.01 5.76
C GLU A 723 6.71 10.63 5.41
N ALA A 724 5.91 9.92 4.60
CA ALA A 724 4.57 10.36 4.23
C ALA A 724 3.66 10.48 5.48
N GLN A 725 3.68 9.51 6.38
CA GLN A 725 2.91 9.58 7.63
C GLN A 725 3.33 10.76 8.50
N ARG A 726 4.64 10.97 8.70
CA ARG A 726 5.15 12.09 9.49
C ARG A 726 4.81 13.45 8.85
N LEU A 727 4.81 13.53 7.52
CA LEU A 727 4.39 14.73 6.81
C LEU A 727 2.88 14.99 6.96
N LYS A 728 2.03 13.94 6.92
CA LYS A 728 0.60 14.04 7.25
C LYS A 728 0.40 14.58 8.67
N LEU A 729 1.12 14.01 9.63
CA LEU A 729 1.07 14.44 11.02
C LEU A 729 1.47 15.91 11.18
N ALA A 730 2.55 16.35 10.50
CA ALA A 730 2.98 17.75 10.52
C ALA A 730 1.88 18.71 10.08
N SER A 731 1.08 18.34 9.08
CA SER A 731 -0.03 19.17 8.59
C SER A 731 -1.18 19.31 9.59
N GLU A 732 -1.33 18.36 10.51
CA GLU A 732 -2.36 18.36 11.55
C GLU A 732 -1.90 19.04 12.85
N MET A 733 -0.60 19.03 13.18
CA MET A 733 -0.06 19.59 14.42
C MET A 733 -0.28 21.11 14.59
N GLY A 734 -0.64 21.84 13.56
CA GLY A 734 -0.95 23.28 13.63
C GLY A 734 -2.39 23.62 14.01
N LYS A 735 -3.25 22.62 14.24
CA LYS A 735 -4.69 22.76 14.56
C LYS A 735 -4.95 22.49 16.05
N SER A 736 -6.14 22.84 16.55
CA SER A 736 -6.55 22.46 17.91
C SER A 736 -6.57 20.93 18.05
N GLN A 737 -5.96 20.41 19.10
CA GLN A 737 -5.77 18.97 19.34
C GLN A 737 -6.59 18.47 20.54
N SER A 738 -7.16 19.38 21.35
CA SER A 738 -8.04 19.00 22.44
C SER A 738 -9.25 18.23 21.89
N ASP A 739 -9.60 17.14 22.53
CA ASP A 739 -10.71 16.28 22.14
C ASP A 739 -10.60 15.63 20.74
N ALA A 740 -9.37 15.52 20.22
CA ALA A 740 -9.07 14.80 18.98
C ALA A 740 -8.60 13.37 19.25
N VAL A 741 -8.97 12.44 18.38
CA VAL A 741 -8.42 11.08 18.36
C VAL A 741 -7.48 11.00 17.17
N PHE A 742 -6.20 10.73 17.43
CA PHE A 742 -5.19 10.43 16.40
C PHE A 742 -5.01 8.93 16.30
N ILE A 743 -5.17 8.40 15.12
CA ILE A 743 -5.03 6.97 14.82
C ILE A 743 -3.88 6.79 13.84
N PHE A 744 -2.90 5.97 14.21
CA PHE A 744 -1.72 5.69 13.42
C PHE A 744 -1.71 4.20 13.02
N ASP A 745 -1.42 3.95 11.75
CA ASP A 745 -1.29 2.60 11.20
C ASP A 745 0.19 2.32 10.89
N GLU A 746 0.82 1.49 11.73
CA GLU A 746 2.23 1.08 11.65
C GLU A 746 3.21 2.25 11.41
N PRO A 747 3.24 3.27 12.30
CA PRO A 747 4.03 4.48 12.09
C PRO A 747 5.55 4.29 12.23
N THR A 748 6.02 3.14 12.72
CA THR A 748 7.45 2.84 12.86
C THR A 748 8.08 2.23 11.61
N ILE A 749 7.28 1.99 10.56
CA ILE A 749 7.80 1.44 9.30
C ILE A 749 9.00 2.25 8.80
N GLY A 750 10.15 1.57 8.62
CA GLY A 750 11.38 2.17 8.11
C GLY A 750 12.09 3.12 9.08
N LEU A 751 11.74 3.10 10.37
CA LEU A 751 12.35 3.93 11.39
C LEU A 751 13.49 3.22 12.12
N HIS A 752 14.62 3.91 12.22
CA HIS A 752 15.68 3.51 13.17
C HIS A 752 15.17 3.66 14.61
N PRO A 753 15.61 2.84 15.58
CA PRO A 753 15.20 2.96 16.99
C PRO A 753 15.33 4.37 17.61
N LEU A 754 16.30 5.17 17.16
CA LEU A 754 16.40 6.59 17.55
C LEU A 754 15.24 7.43 17.02
N ASP A 755 14.77 7.14 15.81
CA ASP A 755 13.63 7.85 15.21
C ASP A 755 12.31 7.43 15.88
N VAL A 756 12.21 6.16 16.34
CA VAL A 756 11.09 5.67 17.16
C VAL A 756 10.98 6.45 18.47
N ARG A 757 12.10 6.75 19.12
CA ARG A 757 12.10 7.61 20.32
C ARG A 757 11.54 9.01 20.03
N THR A 758 11.96 9.61 18.92
CA THR A 758 11.42 10.92 18.49
C THR A 758 9.90 10.85 18.26
N LEU A 759 9.42 9.75 17.68
CA LEU A 759 7.99 9.53 17.47
C LEU A 759 7.22 9.38 18.79
N LEU A 760 7.78 8.67 19.77
CA LEU A 760 7.19 8.56 21.12
C LEU A 760 7.10 9.93 21.83
N ASP A 761 8.09 10.81 21.67
CA ASP A 761 8.03 12.19 22.18
C ASP A 761 6.92 13.00 21.51
N VAL A 762 6.67 12.76 20.23
CA VAL A 762 5.56 13.41 19.51
C VAL A 762 4.21 12.90 20.04
N PHE A 763 4.06 11.59 20.26
CA PHE A 763 2.84 11.04 20.87
C PHE A 763 2.60 11.65 22.25
N GLN A 764 3.64 11.81 23.07
CA GLN A 764 3.52 12.47 24.36
C GLN A 764 3.03 13.90 24.24
N ARG A 765 3.58 14.69 23.30
CA ARG A 765 3.12 16.10 23.07
C ARG A 765 1.66 16.16 22.61
N LEU A 766 1.18 15.22 21.79
CA LEU A 766 -0.23 15.12 21.43
C LEU A 766 -1.12 14.86 22.65
N ILE A 767 -0.72 13.92 23.51
CA ILE A 767 -1.44 13.59 24.75
C ILE A 767 -1.45 14.78 25.71
N ASP A 768 -0.30 15.45 25.89
CA ASP A 768 -0.20 16.64 26.75
C ASP A 768 -1.08 17.81 26.25
N SER A 769 -1.40 17.82 24.95
CA SER A 769 -2.33 18.77 24.32
C SER A 769 -3.80 18.35 24.40
N GLY A 770 -4.12 17.24 25.10
CA GLY A 770 -5.47 16.73 25.32
C GLY A 770 -5.98 15.76 24.24
N ALA A 771 -5.11 15.26 23.36
CA ALA A 771 -5.48 14.26 22.36
C ALA A 771 -5.45 12.84 22.93
N THR A 772 -6.23 11.95 22.31
CA THR A 772 -6.13 10.50 22.48
C THR A 772 -5.32 9.93 21.32
N VAL A 773 -4.35 9.08 21.60
CA VAL A 773 -3.47 8.48 20.57
C VAL A 773 -3.69 6.98 20.53
N ILE A 774 -4.07 6.46 19.37
CA ILE A 774 -4.27 5.03 19.12
C ILE A 774 -3.31 4.61 18.00
N VAL A 775 -2.53 3.56 18.23
CA VAL A 775 -1.49 3.10 17.31
C VAL A 775 -1.66 1.62 17.04
N ILE A 776 -1.77 1.24 15.76
CA ILE A 776 -1.63 -0.17 15.36
C ILE A 776 -0.14 -0.41 15.18
N GLU A 777 0.45 -1.33 15.96
CA GLU A 777 1.90 -1.51 15.95
C GLU A 777 2.37 -2.90 16.33
N HIS A 778 3.60 -3.22 15.84
CA HIS A 778 4.35 -4.43 16.15
C HIS A 778 5.73 -4.13 16.78
N ASP A 779 6.20 -2.88 16.69
CA ASP A 779 7.46 -2.45 17.26
C ASP A 779 7.43 -2.57 18.79
N LEU A 780 8.41 -3.30 19.34
CA LEU A 780 8.46 -3.60 20.78
C LEU A 780 8.73 -2.36 21.62
N ASP A 781 9.45 -1.35 21.11
CA ASP A 781 9.72 -0.12 21.85
C ASP A 781 8.44 0.71 21.99
N VAL A 782 7.61 0.78 20.94
CA VAL A 782 6.30 1.45 21.02
C VAL A 782 5.37 0.69 21.98
N ILE A 783 5.32 -0.65 21.87
CA ILE A 783 4.45 -1.48 22.73
C ILE A 783 4.84 -1.34 24.21
N ARG A 784 6.13 -1.37 24.52
CA ARG A 784 6.64 -1.19 25.91
C ARG A 784 6.37 0.19 26.48
N ASN A 785 6.28 1.22 25.63
CA ASN A 785 6.01 2.59 26.01
C ASN A 785 4.51 2.97 25.97
N ALA A 786 3.61 2.05 25.66
CA ALA A 786 2.17 2.27 25.68
C ALA A 786 1.65 2.46 27.12
N ASP A 787 0.61 3.27 27.29
CA ASP A 787 -0.18 3.28 28.53
C ASP A 787 -1.08 2.07 28.58
N TYR A 788 -1.75 1.77 27.46
CA TYR A 788 -2.72 0.68 27.33
C TYR A 788 -2.46 -0.12 26.05
N ILE A 789 -2.61 -1.43 26.13
CA ILE A 789 -2.42 -2.34 25.00
C ILE A 789 -3.71 -3.14 24.81
N ILE A 790 -4.10 -3.31 23.55
CA ILE A 790 -5.14 -4.24 23.12
C ILE A 790 -4.46 -5.28 22.24
N ASP A 791 -4.33 -6.52 22.73
CA ASP A 791 -3.69 -7.62 22.01
C ASP A 791 -4.75 -8.48 21.32
N MET A 792 -4.67 -8.52 19.98
CA MET A 792 -5.60 -9.25 19.12
C MET A 792 -5.04 -10.62 18.76
N GLY A 793 -5.87 -11.65 18.82
CA GLY A 793 -5.42 -13.01 18.53
C GLY A 793 -6.49 -14.08 18.71
N PRO A 794 -6.07 -15.30 19.16
CA PRO A 794 -4.70 -15.76 19.42
C PRO A 794 -3.88 -16.09 18.17
N GLY A 795 -4.50 -16.15 16.99
CA GLY A 795 -3.89 -16.47 15.70
C GLY A 795 -4.36 -15.54 14.60
N GLY A 796 -3.98 -15.83 13.35
CA GLY A 796 -4.49 -15.14 12.16
C GLY A 796 -5.70 -15.85 11.54
N GLY A 797 -6.47 -15.12 10.70
CA GLY A 797 -7.65 -15.64 10.01
C GLY A 797 -8.74 -16.13 10.98
N ASN A 798 -9.33 -17.29 10.72
CA ASN A 798 -10.42 -17.85 11.53
C ASN A 798 -10.06 -18.11 13.00
N LYS A 799 -8.76 -18.25 13.30
CA LYS A 799 -8.22 -18.39 14.67
C LYS A 799 -8.01 -17.07 15.37
N GLY A 800 -8.17 -15.95 14.67
CA GLY A 800 -8.05 -14.59 15.19
C GLY A 800 -9.38 -13.94 15.50
N GLY A 801 -9.40 -12.62 15.46
CA GLY A 801 -10.60 -11.79 15.51
C GLY A 801 -11.18 -11.58 16.90
N THR A 802 -10.41 -11.87 17.95
CA THR A 802 -10.83 -11.63 19.34
C THR A 802 -9.75 -10.82 20.09
N VAL A 803 -10.15 -10.12 21.12
CA VAL A 803 -9.21 -9.52 22.08
C VAL A 803 -8.77 -10.61 23.06
N VAL A 804 -7.49 -10.96 23.06
CA VAL A 804 -6.93 -12.00 23.96
C VAL A 804 -6.46 -11.45 25.28
N ALA A 805 -6.02 -10.20 25.30
CA ALA A 805 -5.65 -9.48 26.51
C ALA A 805 -5.74 -7.97 26.28
N CYS A 806 -6.05 -7.22 27.34
CA CYS A 806 -5.95 -5.76 27.34
C CYS A 806 -5.48 -5.27 28.69
N GLY A 807 -4.76 -4.16 28.70
CA GLY A 807 -4.21 -3.56 29.94
C GLY A 807 -2.85 -2.90 29.75
N THR A 808 -2.16 -2.62 30.85
CA THR A 808 -0.79 -2.08 30.83
C THR A 808 0.20 -3.10 30.26
N PRO A 809 1.39 -2.68 29.81
CA PRO A 809 2.44 -3.62 29.35
C PRO A 809 2.74 -4.72 30.35
N ALA A 810 2.76 -4.42 31.64
CA ALA A 810 2.97 -5.41 32.70
C ALA A 810 1.84 -6.46 32.77
N GLN A 811 0.58 -6.04 32.60
CA GLN A 811 -0.56 -6.95 32.55
C GLN A 811 -0.54 -7.84 31.31
N ILE A 812 -0.17 -7.28 30.13
CA ILE A 812 -0.04 -8.06 28.90
C ILE A 812 1.08 -9.09 29.03
N LYS A 813 2.22 -8.71 29.61
CA LYS A 813 3.34 -9.64 29.89
C LYS A 813 2.93 -10.81 30.79
N ALA A 814 2.06 -10.56 31.75
CA ALA A 814 1.54 -11.58 32.66
C ALA A 814 0.41 -12.43 32.06
N ALA A 815 -0.18 -12.05 30.92
CA ALA A 815 -1.29 -12.74 30.30
C ALA A 815 -0.86 -13.98 29.53
N PRO A 816 -1.19 -15.23 29.93
CA PRO A 816 -0.71 -16.45 29.27
C PRO A 816 -1.19 -16.60 27.82
N ALA A 817 -2.38 -16.04 27.51
CA ALA A 817 -2.99 -16.09 26.18
C ALA A 817 -2.32 -15.11 25.19
N SER A 818 -1.59 -14.10 25.67
CA SER A 818 -0.92 -13.10 24.84
C SER A 818 0.32 -13.69 24.19
N VAL A 819 0.34 -13.66 22.85
CA VAL A 819 1.56 -13.99 22.09
C VAL A 819 2.55 -12.85 22.20
N THR A 820 2.08 -11.62 22.12
CA THR A 820 2.89 -10.39 22.25
C THR A 820 3.57 -10.31 23.62
N GLY A 821 2.87 -10.69 24.69
CA GLY A 821 3.39 -10.65 26.08
C GLY A 821 4.68 -11.45 26.30
N LYS A 822 4.99 -12.40 25.41
CA LYS A 822 6.23 -13.18 25.46
C LYS A 822 7.46 -12.42 25.00
N PHE A 823 7.27 -11.29 24.32
CA PHE A 823 8.34 -10.49 23.68
C PHE A 823 8.56 -9.13 24.34
N ILE A 824 7.64 -8.68 25.24
CA ILE A 824 7.74 -7.39 25.94
C ILE A 824 8.35 -7.49 27.34
#